data_c15bbaa6c4832133b7a9b0dd5ea696b7
#
_entry.id   c15bbaa6c4832133b7a9b0dd5ea696b7
#
_cell.length_a   1.000
_cell.length_b   1.000
_cell.length_c   1.000
_cell.angle_alpha   90.00
_cell.angle_beta   90.00
_cell.angle_gamma   90.00
#
_symmetry.space_group_name_H-M   'P 1'
#
loop_
_entity.id
_entity.type
_entity.pdbx_description
1 polymer ?
#
loop_
_entity_poly.entity_id
_entity_poly.type
_entity_poly.pdbx_seq_one_letter_code
_entity_poly.pdbx_strand_id
1 'polypeptide(L)'
;EICACLVGSEMCIRDRLNQNINLDQLLAINNAMKYPLAYIQGPPGTGKTNTILNTIVTAFFNNMTVLFASYNNVPINNVFEKLSSLTYKGKRVAFPVLRLGNQEKVKECICYINQLRREVHGIKVFSSTLDRRKGDRIDRAKQLSGRLKEYEEVLDLTERKETLTQVMEYQERMKNVATLFHFHTDLQGRQLRNLDEKIQKIGEISERDAMALLDRNEDEFYSYLYYTSAKYIKELESNRFQDLRKILDDDEDVNEQAAAFNKYLQKSENVKKLQKVFPIMITTCISSHKLGEPEPLFDMTIMDEASQCNVAVSLVPIIRGEKLMLVGDPQQLKPVILLDELTNRKLRRKYHVADEYDYRENSIYKTYLACDAVSDEILLRNHYRCNKKIIDFNNKKYYNSKLQVQSDSRERQPLVYVNVDGGPGDMKNTSPAEVEEIMRYAGENPDKSIAVITPFVNQRILIERGIKENGFEHVVCGTVHAFQGDEKDVVLFSTALSDRTGKGTYDWLKNNKELINVATSRAKDKLILLADGKELERLHQGNEDDDLYELVQYVKTNGESKITEKHISSRALGIQPFSTETEAAFMKNLTHALENIWLTRNKYTIHKEVAISQVFHDNVTYDNLFYMGRFDFVVYEKRGKSELPVFAIELDGKEHFEDEVVRERDRQKNEICKAHHMQIIRVENSYARRYHYIKEILNDYFAKAR
;
A
#
# COMPACT_ATOMS: atom_id res chain seq x y z
N GLU A 1 42.92 1.33 -0.79
CA GLU A 1 43.73 1.58 -2.02
C GLU A 1 43.19 0.90 -3.29
N ILE A 2 42.20 0.04 -3.21
CA ILE A 2 41.59 -0.63 -4.39
C ILE A 2 40.51 0.23 -5.09
N CYS A 3 40.00 1.28 -4.44
CA CYS A 3 39.00 2.20 -5.02
C CYS A 3 39.55 3.29 -5.96
N ALA A 4 40.86 3.46 -6.10
CA ALA A 4 41.42 4.58 -6.87
C ALA A 4 41.62 4.31 -8.37
N CYS A 5 41.45 3.07 -8.85
CA CYS A 5 41.78 2.70 -10.22
C CYS A 5 40.61 2.65 -11.22
N LEU A 6 39.39 2.97 -10.81
CA LEU A 6 38.19 3.05 -11.69
C LEU A 6 37.67 4.48 -11.91
N VAL A 7 38.49 5.48 -11.64
CA VAL A 7 38.20 6.90 -11.88
C VAL A 7 38.48 7.27 -13.33
N GLY A 8 37.73 6.70 -14.26
CA GLY A 8 37.86 6.99 -15.70
C GLY A 8 36.66 7.66 -16.35
N SER A 9 35.49 7.71 -15.69
CA SER A 9 34.37 8.53 -16.12
C SER A 9 33.60 9.01 -14.89
N GLU A 10 33.64 10.31 -14.62
CA GLU A 10 32.88 10.92 -13.53
C GLU A 10 31.38 10.75 -13.80
N MET A 11 30.79 9.70 -13.21
CA MET A 11 29.36 9.49 -13.22
C MET A 11 28.73 10.45 -12.21
N CYS A 12 27.96 11.40 -12.69
CA CYS A 12 27.38 12.46 -11.87
C CYS A 12 25.95 12.80 -12.34
N ILE A 13 25.18 13.43 -11.45
CA ILE A 13 23.85 13.92 -11.75
C ILE A 13 24.00 15.08 -12.73
N ARG A 14 23.53 14.90 -13.96
CA ARG A 14 23.62 15.92 -15.01
C ARG A 14 22.40 16.78 -15.11
N ASP A 15 21.25 16.22 -14.72
CA ASP A 15 19.96 16.88 -14.69
C ASP A 15 18.90 16.05 -13.94
N ARG A 16 17.70 16.57 -13.76
CA ARG A 16 16.59 15.99 -13.03
C ARG A 16 15.32 15.90 -13.88
N LEU A 17 14.58 14.81 -13.69
CA LEU A 17 13.27 14.60 -14.33
C LEU A 17 12.15 15.39 -13.67
N ASN A 18 12.27 15.69 -12.36
CA ASN A 18 11.25 16.37 -11.58
C ASN A 18 11.87 17.53 -10.81
N GLN A 19 11.21 18.70 -10.81
CA GLN A 19 11.66 19.89 -10.09
C GLN A 19 11.57 19.73 -8.57
N ASN A 20 10.66 18.88 -8.08
CA ASN A 20 10.45 18.63 -6.65
C ASN A 20 11.37 17.54 -6.09
N ILE A 21 12.67 17.63 -6.37
CA ILE A 21 13.69 16.78 -5.79
C ILE A 21 14.38 17.51 -4.63
N ASN A 22 14.72 16.81 -3.56
CA ASN A 22 15.38 17.37 -2.39
C ASN A 22 16.83 16.87 -2.24
N LEU A 23 17.57 17.40 -1.26
CA LEU A 23 18.98 17.05 -1.04
C LEU A 23 19.19 15.57 -0.71
N ASP A 24 18.31 14.94 0.11
CA ASP A 24 18.44 13.52 0.44
C ASP A 24 18.28 12.65 -0.82
N GLN A 25 17.32 13.00 -1.68
CA GLN A 25 17.12 12.29 -2.95
C GLN A 25 18.29 12.50 -3.91
N LEU A 26 18.85 13.71 -3.98
CA LEU A 26 20.04 13.98 -4.79
C LEU A 26 21.26 13.20 -4.28
N LEU A 27 21.46 13.14 -2.96
CA LEU A 27 22.53 12.36 -2.35
C LEU A 27 22.35 10.86 -2.66
N ALA A 28 21.13 10.33 -2.55
CA ALA A 28 20.82 8.96 -2.89
C ALA A 28 21.16 8.62 -4.34
N ILE A 29 20.81 9.50 -5.30
CA ILE A 29 21.15 9.32 -6.71
C ILE A 29 22.65 9.39 -6.94
N ASN A 30 23.33 10.35 -6.31
CA ASN A 30 24.78 10.51 -6.41
C ASN A 30 25.51 9.26 -5.90
N ASN A 31 25.09 8.73 -4.76
CA ASN A 31 25.70 7.54 -4.15
C ASN A 31 25.43 6.28 -4.98
N ALA A 32 24.24 6.12 -5.56
CA ALA A 32 23.95 5.04 -6.49
C ALA A 32 24.83 5.10 -7.76
N MET A 33 25.14 6.29 -8.26
CA MET A 33 26.05 6.43 -9.41
C MET A 33 27.51 6.13 -9.03
N LYS A 34 27.94 6.55 -7.85
CA LYS A 34 29.35 6.55 -7.43
C LYS A 34 29.78 5.22 -6.82
N TYR A 35 29.01 4.65 -5.92
CA TYR A 35 29.38 3.47 -5.15
C TYR A 35 28.88 2.17 -5.80
N PRO A 36 29.52 1.02 -5.53
CA PRO A 36 29.04 -0.28 -6.02
C PRO A 36 27.72 -0.70 -5.37
N LEU A 37 27.46 -0.23 -4.16
CA LEU A 37 26.28 -0.56 -3.38
C LEU A 37 25.73 0.71 -2.74
N ALA A 38 24.41 0.93 -2.84
CA ALA A 38 23.71 2.05 -2.24
C ALA A 38 22.43 1.57 -1.55
N TYR A 39 22.23 2.00 -0.31
CA TYR A 39 21.03 1.74 0.47
C TYR A 39 20.20 3.01 0.63
N ILE A 40 18.91 2.89 0.34
CA ILE A 40 17.97 4.01 0.45
C ILE A 40 16.79 3.57 1.31
N GLN A 41 16.77 4.09 2.53
CA GLN A 41 15.62 3.97 3.38
C GLN A 41 14.60 5.03 2.97
N GLY A 42 13.48 4.58 2.42
CA GLY A 42 12.40 5.45 1.99
C GLY A 42 11.12 5.19 2.78
N PRO A 43 10.87 5.91 3.87
CA PRO A 43 9.59 5.88 4.55
C PRO A 43 8.41 6.15 3.63
N PRO A 44 7.17 5.83 4.04
CA PRO A 44 5.99 6.17 3.25
C PRO A 44 5.95 7.66 2.88
N GLY A 45 5.58 7.98 1.64
CA GLY A 45 5.40 9.37 1.20
C GLY A 45 6.66 10.23 1.07
N THR A 46 7.86 9.64 1.10
CA THR A 46 9.13 10.39 0.97
C THR A 46 9.69 10.47 -0.46
N GLY A 47 8.93 9.95 -1.44
CA GLY A 47 9.32 10.08 -2.85
C GLY A 47 10.30 9.02 -3.35
N LYS A 48 10.27 7.78 -2.83
CA LYS A 48 11.05 6.63 -3.34
C LYS A 48 11.01 6.52 -4.86
N THR A 49 9.79 6.47 -5.42
CA THR A 49 9.60 6.34 -6.88
C THR A 49 10.23 7.50 -7.64
N ASN A 50 10.16 8.72 -7.11
CA ASN A 50 10.80 9.89 -7.72
C ASN A 50 12.33 9.74 -7.72
N THR A 51 12.92 9.26 -6.63
CA THR A 51 14.35 8.97 -6.52
C THR A 51 14.77 7.91 -7.55
N ILE A 52 14.02 6.81 -7.65
CA ILE A 52 14.26 5.73 -8.62
C ILE A 52 14.22 6.26 -10.06
N LEU A 53 13.17 7.01 -10.43
CA LEU A 53 13.03 7.57 -11.77
C LEU A 53 14.18 8.48 -12.14
N ASN A 54 14.58 9.37 -11.23
CA ASN A 54 15.73 10.26 -11.45
C ASN A 54 17.06 9.48 -11.52
N THR A 55 17.20 8.40 -10.75
CA THR A 55 18.38 7.49 -10.85
C THR A 55 18.43 6.83 -12.23
N ILE A 56 17.31 6.29 -12.73
CA ILE A 56 17.22 5.66 -14.06
C ILE A 56 17.56 6.66 -15.16
N VAL A 57 17.00 7.87 -15.11
CA VAL A 57 17.28 8.93 -16.10
C VAL A 57 18.74 9.39 -16.02
N THR A 58 19.29 9.52 -14.81
CA THR A 58 20.71 9.85 -14.60
C THR A 58 21.62 8.75 -15.16
N ALA A 59 21.31 7.49 -14.91
CA ALA A 59 22.03 6.34 -15.46
C ALA A 59 21.98 6.34 -17.00
N PHE A 60 20.80 6.56 -17.58
CA PHE A 60 20.61 6.70 -19.02
C PHE A 60 21.51 7.79 -19.63
N PHE A 61 21.60 8.97 -19.02
CA PHE A 61 22.46 10.04 -19.48
C PHE A 61 23.97 9.76 -19.28
N ASN A 62 24.30 8.87 -18.37
CA ASN A 62 25.67 8.35 -18.19
C ASN A 62 25.99 7.15 -19.10
N ASN A 63 25.06 6.79 -20.02
CA ASN A 63 25.12 5.62 -20.91
C ASN A 63 25.22 4.29 -20.16
N MET A 64 24.65 4.22 -18.97
CA MET A 64 24.57 2.99 -18.18
C MET A 64 23.35 2.18 -18.56
N THR A 65 23.49 0.88 -18.47
CA THR A 65 22.38 -0.08 -18.59
C THR A 65 21.83 -0.38 -17.21
N VAL A 66 20.48 -0.39 -17.07
CA VAL A 66 19.81 -0.56 -15.79
C VAL A 66 18.79 -1.69 -15.85
N LEU A 67 18.87 -2.59 -14.88
CA LEU A 67 17.81 -3.53 -14.54
C LEU A 67 17.05 -3.03 -13.34
N PHE A 68 15.78 -2.65 -13.54
CA PHE A 68 14.88 -2.34 -12.42
C PHE A 68 14.03 -3.56 -12.06
N ALA A 69 14.07 -3.97 -10.81
CA ALA A 69 13.35 -5.14 -10.32
C ALA A 69 12.60 -4.86 -9.03
N SER A 70 11.46 -5.54 -8.86
CA SER A 70 10.72 -5.58 -7.60
C SER A 70 10.04 -6.95 -7.44
N TYR A 71 9.67 -7.30 -6.22
CA TYR A 71 8.93 -8.53 -5.97
C TYR A 71 7.50 -8.44 -6.55
N ASN A 72 6.85 -7.28 -6.39
CA ASN A 72 5.48 -7.01 -6.81
C ASN A 72 5.41 -6.28 -8.15
N ASN A 73 4.28 -6.46 -8.88
CA ASN A 73 4.06 -5.78 -10.16
C ASN A 73 3.74 -4.28 -10.03
N VAL A 74 3.17 -3.84 -8.90
CA VAL A 74 2.73 -2.44 -8.72
C VAL A 74 3.88 -1.44 -8.87
N PRO A 75 5.02 -1.57 -8.14
CA PRO A 75 6.15 -0.66 -8.32
C PRO A 75 6.69 -0.66 -9.75
N ILE A 76 6.72 -1.86 -10.37
CA ILE A 76 7.22 -2.06 -11.73
C ILE A 76 6.37 -1.32 -12.75
N ASN A 77 5.04 -1.48 -12.67
CA ASN A 77 4.12 -0.81 -13.59
C ASN A 77 4.16 0.71 -13.39
N ASN A 78 4.20 1.19 -12.14
CA ASN A 78 4.29 2.61 -11.83
C ASN A 78 5.53 3.28 -12.44
N VAL A 79 6.69 2.63 -12.33
CA VAL A 79 7.95 3.16 -12.92
C VAL A 79 7.87 3.13 -14.45
N PHE A 80 7.38 2.03 -15.03
CA PHE A 80 7.23 1.91 -16.48
C PHE A 80 6.25 2.95 -17.05
N GLU A 81 5.08 3.11 -16.45
CA GLU A 81 4.07 4.07 -16.87
C GLU A 81 4.61 5.50 -16.83
N LYS A 82 5.27 5.89 -15.75
CA LYS A 82 5.86 7.23 -15.61
C LYS A 82 6.95 7.49 -16.65
N LEU A 83 7.82 6.53 -16.95
CA LEU A 83 8.86 6.68 -17.97
C LEU A 83 8.28 6.67 -19.41
N SER A 84 7.28 5.84 -19.66
CA SER A 84 6.65 5.70 -20.99
C SER A 84 5.64 6.78 -21.31
N SER A 85 5.16 7.54 -20.32
CA SER A 85 4.20 8.65 -20.49
C SER A 85 4.84 10.04 -20.58
N LEU A 86 6.17 10.12 -20.56
CA LEU A 86 6.88 11.40 -20.67
C LEU A 86 6.54 12.11 -21.99
N THR A 87 6.36 13.42 -21.94
CA THR A 87 6.01 14.24 -23.11
C THR A 87 6.92 15.44 -23.26
N TYR A 88 7.12 15.84 -24.51
CA TYR A 88 7.81 17.07 -24.88
C TYR A 88 7.02 17.81 -25.96
N LYS A 89 6.58 19.02 -25.69
CA LYS A 89 5.77 19.86 -26.60
C LYS A 89 4.55 19.09 -27.17
N GLY A 90 3.84 18.36 -26.30
CA GLY A 90 2.65 17.60 -26.66
C GLY A 90 2.93 16.30 -27.42
N LYS A 91 4.19 15.94 -27.66
CA LYS A 91 4.61 14.66 -28.26
C LYS A 91 5.18 13.73 -27.19
N ARG A 92 4.89 12.44 -27.30
CA ARG A 92 5.45 11.44 -26.42
C ARG A 92 6.97 11.33 -26.61
N VAL A 93 7.70 11.23 -25.52
CA VAL A 93 9.12 10.87 -25.52
C VAL A 93 9.24 9.37 -25.69
N ALA A 94 9.85 8.92 -26.77
CA ALA A 94 10.10 7.50 -27.01
C ALA A 94 11.23 6.99 -26.10
N PHE A 95 11.01 7.04 -24.76
CA PHE A 95 12.05 6.68 -23.79
C PHE A 95 12.41 5.18 -23.94
N PRO A 96 13.69 4.82 -24.03
CA PRO A 96 14.14 3.48 -24.39
C PRO A 96 14.10 2.52 -23.18
N VAL A 97 12.89 2.18 -22.73
CA VAL A 97 12.60 1.30 -21.60
C VAL A 97 11.75 0.12 -22.06
N LEU A 98 12.03 -1.08 -21.54
CA LEU A 98 11.23 -2.29 -21.80
C LEU A 98 10.65 -2.85 -20.50
N ARG A 99 9.35 -3.16 -20.52
CA ARG A 99 8.66 -3.91 -19.45
C ARG A 99 8.57 -5.38 -19.84
N LEU A 100 9.35 -6.22 -19.14
CA LEU A 100 9.41 -7.66 -19.36
C LEU A 100 8.71 -8.43 -18.24
N GLY A 101 8.34 -9.68 -18.46
CA GLY A 101 7.63 -10.47 -17.45
C GLY A 101 7.10 -11.80 -17.95
N ASN A 102 5.82 -12.09 -17.67
CA ASN A 102 5.13 -13.26 -18.19
C ASN A 102 4.86 -13.14 -19.71
N GLN A 103 4.24 -14.15 -20.32
CA GLN A 103 3.99 -14.18 -21.76
C GLN A 103 3.14 -13.00 -22.24
N GLU A 104 2.13 -12.60 -21.48
CA GLU A 104 1.29 -11.44 -21.78
C GLU A 104 2.10 -10.14 -21.82
N LYS A 105 2.96 -9.93 -20.82
CA LYS A 105 3.84 -8.73 -20.75
C LYS A 105 4.86 -8.71 -21.89
N VAL A 106 5.28 -9.86 -22.36
CA VAL A 106 6.16 -9.94 -23.55
C VAL A 106 5.40 -9.54 -24.82
N LYS A 107 4.15 -9.94 -24.99
CA LYS A 107 3.30 -9.48 -26.11
C LYS A 107 3.11 -7.96 -26.09
N GLU A 108 2.74 -7.41 -24.92
CA GLU A 108 2.63 -5.96 -24.72
C GLU A 108 3.95 -5.25 -25.06
N CYS A 109 5.09 -5.84 -24.67
CA CYS A 109 6.42 -5.31 -24.94
C CYS A 109 6.71 -5.25 -26.45
N ILE A 110 6.39 -6.28 -27.21
CA ILE A 110 6.60 -6.30 -28.67
C ILE A 110 5.72 -5.23 -29.35
N CYS A 111 4.46 -5.13 -28.98
CA CYS A 111 3.57 -4.06 -29.47
C CYS A 111 4.13 -2.67 -29.15
N TYR A 112 4.67 -2.50 -27.93
CA TYR A 112 5.28 -1.25 -27.49
C TYR A 112 6.55 -0.90 -28.31
N ILE A 113 7.43 -1.86 -28.56
CA ILE A 113 8.62 -1.66 -29.43
C ILE A 113 8.18 -1.19 -30.81
N ASN A 114 7.21 -1.84 -31.42
CA ASN A 114 6.72 -1.50 -32.77
C ASN A 114 6.03 -0.13 -32.79
N GLN A 115 5.36 0.26 -31.69
CA GLN A 115 4.83 1.62 -31.52
C GLN A 115 5.94 2.65 -31.48
N LEU A 116 7.00 2.44 -30.65
CA LEU A 116 8.14 3.35 -30.58
C LEU A 116 8.84 3.52 -31.92
N ARG A 117 9.05 2.44 -32.69
CA ARG A 117 9.61 2.49 -34.05
C ARG A 117 8.84 3.46 -34.96
N ARG A 118 7.51 3.36 -34.95
CA ARG A 118 6.62 4.25 -35.73
C ARG A 118 6.72 5.70 -35.29
N GLU A 119 6.72 5.95 -33.97
CA GLU A 119 6.79 7.29 -33.39
C GLU A 119 8.08 8.02 -33.74
N VAL A 120 9.23 7.32 -33.77
CA VAL A 120 10.53 7.95 -34.06
C VAL A 120 10.88 8.08 -35.55
N HIS A 121 10.13 7.44 -36.44
CA HIS A 121 10.47 7.39 -37.88
C HIS A 121 10.70 8.78 -38.50
N GLY A 122 9.87 9.76 -38.21
CA GLY A 122 9.95 11.12 -38.73
C GLY A 122 10.88 12.08 -37.96
N ILE A 123 11.48 11.66 -36.84
CA ILE A 123 12.28 12.55 -36.00
C ILE A 123 13.69 12.68 -36.59
N LYS A 124 14.14 13.90 -36.93
CA LYS A 124 15.52 14.16 -37.33
C LYS A 124 16.40 14.36 -36.09
N VAL A 125 17.45 13.58 -35.95
CA VAL A 125 18.37 13.63 -34.79
C VAL A 125 19.76 14.09 -35.27
N PHE A 126 20.31 15.14 -34.63
CA PHE A 126 21.63 15.67 -34.89
C PHE A 126 22.57 15.32 -33.74
N SER A 127 23.42 14.29 -33.92
CA SER A 127 24.30 13.77 -32.87
C SER A 127 25.29 14.81 -32.34
N SER A 128 25.88 15.65 -33.20
CA SER A 128 26.80 16.69 -32.79
C SER A 128 26.24 17.71 -31.78
N THR A 129 24.94 18.05 -31.93
CA THR A 129 24.25 18.96 -31.01
C THR A 129 24.03 18.27 -29.65
N LEU A 130 23.67 16.98 -29.64
CA LEU A 130 23.51 16.22 -28.42
C LEU A 130 24.80 16.06 -27.62
N ASP A 131 25.90 15.74 -28.32
CA ASP A 131 27.22 15.56 -27.71
C ASP A 131 27.74 16.87 -27.09
N ARG A 132 27.56 18.01 -27.75
CA ARG A 132 27.91 19.32 -27.21
C ARG A 132 27.12 19.63 -25.91
N ARG A 133 25.81 19.45 -25.91
CA ARG A 133 24.98 19.67 -24.71
C ARG A 133 25.37 18.79 -23.54
N LYS A 134 25.89 17.59 -23.83
CA LYS A 134 26.41 16.68 -22.80
C LYS A 134 27.67 17.24 -22.14
N GLY A 135 28.58 17.85 -22.93
CA GLY A 135 29.83 18.43 -22.43
C GLY A 135 29.63 19.60 -21.47
N ASP A 136 28.76 20.53 -21.83
CA ASP A 136 28.49 21.78 -21.07
C ASP A 136 27.98 21.55 -19.65
N ARG A 137 27.50 20.35 -19.31
CA ARG A 137 26.93 20.03 -18.01
C ARG A 137 27.91 19.36 -17.03
N ILE A 138 29.04 18.93 -17.50
CA ILE A 138 30.03 18.14 -16.69
C ILE A 138 30.55 18.94 -15.50
N ASP A 139 30.91 20.21 -15.71
CA ASP A 139 31.53 21.04 -14.66
C ASP A 139 30.52 21.36 -13.53
N ARG A 140 29.26 21.65 -13.88
CA ARG A 140 28.20 21.88 -12.88
C ARG A 140 27.91 20.62 -12.09
N ALA A 141 27.88 19.47 -12.77
CA ALA A 141 27.68 18.17 -12.14
C ALA A 141 28.79 17.81 -11.15
N LYS A 142 30.05 18.17 -11.45
CA LYS A 142 31.19 18.03 -10.52
C LYS A 142 30.99 18.91 -9.27
N GLN A 143 30.60 20.17 -9.44
CA GLN A 143 30.31 21.09 -8.34
C GLN A 143 29.20 20.56 -7.45
N LEU A 144 28.10 20.05 -8.05
CA LEU A 144 27.00 19.44 -7.32
C LEU A 144 27.48 18.21 -6.51
N SER A 145 28.28 17.33 -7.13
CA SER A 145 28.83 16.15 -6.42
C SER A 145 29.72 16.56 -5.25
N GLY A 146 30.47 17.66 -5.36
CA GLY A 146 31.23 18.23 -4.25
C GLY A 146 30.33 18.70 -3.11
N ARG A 147 29.27 19.45 -3.41
CA ARG A 147 28.28 19.90 -2.42
C ARG A 147 27.54 18.75 -1.75
N LEU A 148 27.19 17.71 -2.49
CA LEU A 148 26.54 16.53 -1.93
C LEU A 148 27.46 15.75 -1.00
N LYS A 149 28.76 15.72 -1.28
CA LYS A 149 29.76 15.14 -0.38
C LYS A 149 29.88 15.92 0.94
N GLU A 150 29.90 17.26 0.88
CA GLU A 150 29.86 18.12 2.06
C GLU A 150 28.58 17.87 2.89
N TYR A 151 27.46 17.71 2.21
CA TYR A 151 26.17 17.40 2.84
C TYR A 151 26.18 16.03 3.53
N GLU A 152 26.72 15.00 2.90
CA GLU A 152 26.89 13.66 3.47
C GLU A 152 27.75 13.71 4.75
N GLU A 153 28.85 14.49 4.74
CA GLU A 153 29.71 14.69 5.90
C GLU A 153 28.97 15.39 7.06
N VAL A 154 28.14 16.40 6.76
CA VAL A 154 27.29 17.05 7.78
C VAL A 154 26.29 16.08 8.39
N LEU A 155 25.66 15.20 7.58
CA LEU A 155 24.73 14.19 8.09
C LEU A 155 25.43 13.20 9.03
N ASP A 156 26.59 12.67 8.65
CA ASP A 156 27.39 11.74 9.47
C ASP A 156 27.80 12.39 10.81
N LEU A 157 28.33 13.61 10.75
CA LEU A 157 28.71 14.35 11.96
C LEU A 157 27.50 14.63 12.88
N THR A 158 26.33 14.93 12.32
CA THR A 158 25.11 15.17 13.06
C THR A 158 24.62 13.89 13.74
N GLU A 159 24.64 12.76 13.05
CA GLU A 159 24.24 11.47 13.62
C GLU A 159 25.16 11.02 14.74
N ARG A 160 26.47 11.22 14.59
CA ARG A 160 27.46 10.96 15.66
C ARG A 160 27.22 11.85 16.86
N LYS A 161 26.88 13.13 16.65
CA LYS A 161 26.53 14.06 17.73
C LYS A 161 25.27 13.61 18.47
N GLU A 162 24.19 13.25 17.74
CA GLU A 162 22.94 12.76 18.31
C GLU A 162 23.17 11.48 19.13
N THR A 163 23.91 10.51 18.59
CA THR A 163 24.27 9.28 19.29
C THR A 163 25.04 9.55 20.58
N LEU A 164 26.05 10.42 20.53
CA LEU A 164 26.83 10.78 21.72
C LEU A 164 25.96 11.48 22.76
N THR A 165 25.06 12.36 22.34
CA THR A 165 24.12 13.06 23.23
C THR A 165 23.18 12.05 23.93
N GLN A 166 22.62 11.09 23.20
CA GLN A 166 21.77 10.05 23.78
C GLN A 166 22.53 9.18 24.80
N VAL A 167 23.79 8.82 24.50
CA VAL A 167 24.63 8.07 25.44
C VAL A 167 24.86 8.87 26.70
N MET A 168 25.15 10.18 26.60
CA MET A 168 25.34 11.05 27.75
C MET A 168 24.06 11.19 28.59
N GLU A 169 22.91 11.39 27.96
CA GLU A 169 21.61 11.47 28.65
C GLU A 169 21.28 10.16 29.37
N TYR A 170 21.55 9.00 28.75
CA TYR A 170 21.38 7.69 29.37
C TYR A 170 22.29 7.54 30.61
N GLN A 171 23.57 7.92 30.48
CA GLN A 171 24.52 7.88 31.57
C GLN A 171 24.11 8.83 32.73
N GLU A 172 23.57 10.01 32.41
CA GLU A 172 23.05 10.95 33.43
C GLU A 172 21.85 10.38 34.20
N ARG A 173 20.97 9.61 33.54
CA ARG A 173 19.85 8.93 34.24
C ARG A 173 20.32 7.81 35.16
N MET A 174 21.47 7.19 34.87
CA MET A 174 22.06 6.09 35.65
C MET A 174 22.98 6.57 36.81
N LYS A 175 22.87 7.78 37.29
CA LYS A 175 23.76 8.50 38.26
C LYS A 175 24.06 7.83 39.62
N ASN A 176 23.72 6.57 39.84
CA ASN A 176 23.97 5.88 41.11
C ASN A 176 25.29 5.09 41.21
N VAL A 177 26.20 5.18 40.23
CA VAL A 177 27.47 4.45 40.22
C VAL A 177 28.66 5.37 39.92
N ALA A 178 29.30 5.83 41.02
CA ALA A 178 30.71 6.16 41.27
C ALA A 178 31.60 6.83 40.19
N THR A 179 32.32 7.84 40.64
CA THR A 179 33.65 8.50 40.31
C THR A 179 34.32 8.30 38.94
N LEU A 180 34.24 7.18 38.27
CA LEU A 180 34.75 6.97 36.89
C LEU A 180 33.96 7.74 35.83
N PHE A 181 32.73 8.10 36.12
CA PHE A 181 31.82 8.80 35.19
C PHE A 181 32.25 10.23 34.86
N HIS A 182 32.88 10.97 35.80
CA HIS A 182 33.26 12.37 35.54
C HIS A 182 34.29 12.50 34.42
N PHE A 183 35.29 11.63 34.36
CA PHE A 183 36.30 11.66 33.31
C PHE A 183 35.71 11.35 31.92
N HIS A 184 34.82 10.37 31.85
CA HIS A 184 34.12 10.03 30.59
C HIS A 184 33.21 11.18 30.15
N THR A 185 32.47 11.83 31.05
CA THR A 185 31.59 12.95 30.73
C THR A 185 32.36 14.17 30.19
N ASP A 186 33.53 14.47 30.75
CA ASP A 186 34.38 15.53 30.24
C ASP A 186 34.95 15.24 28.86
N LEU A 187 35.35 13.99 28.61
CA LEU A 187 35.85 13.56 27.31
C LEU A 187 34.74 13.63 26.25
N GLN A 188 33.53 13.11 26.56
CA GLN A 188 32.37 13.18 25.71
C GLN A 188 31.93 14.62 25.42
N GLY A 189 31.96 15.50 26.42
CA GLY A 189 31.70 16.94 26.27
C GLY A 189 32.70 17.63 25.32
N ARG A 190 33.97 17.21 25.34
CA ARG A 190 34.99 17.69 24.38
C ARG A 190 34.70 17.15 22.96
N GLN A 191 34.33 15.88 22.84
CA GLN A 191 33.96 15.29 21.57
C GLN A 191 32.74 16.00 20.95
N LEU A 192 31.70 16.31 21.74
CA LEU A 192 30.56 17.08 21.25
C LEU A 192 30.94 18.44 20.70
N ARG A 193 31.78 19.20 21.46
CA ARG A 193 32.27 20.52 21.00
C ARG A 193 33.05 20.40 19.70
N ASN A 194 33.93 19.40 19.58
CA ASN A 194 34.66 19.14 18.31
C ASN A 194 33.74 18.82 17.13
N LEU A 195 32.67 18.06 17.36
CA LEU A 195 31.66 17.77 16.32
C LEU A 195 30.90 19.05 15.92
N ASP A 196 30.50 19.87 16.89
CA ASP A 196 29.85 21.16 16.62
C ASP A 196 30.76 22.11 15.81
N GLU A 197 32.02 22.23 16.18
CA GLU A 197 32.99 23.05 15.44
C GLU A 197 33.18 22.58 13.99
N LYS A 198 33.22 21.27 13.78
CA LYS A 198 33.30 20.70 12.42
C LYS A 198 32.05 20.98 11.60
N ILE A 199 30.87 20.77 12.17
CA ILE A 199 29.58 21.07 11.51
C ILE A 199 29.49 22.55 11.17
N GLN A 200 29.85 23.45 12.10
CA GLN A 200 29.85 24.90 11.86
C GLN A 200 30.86 25.30 10.78
N LYS A 201 32.01 24.64 10.69
CA LYS A 201 33.02 24.92 9.66
C LYS A 201 32.56 24.57 8.26
N ILE A 202 31.82 23.47 8.10
CA ILE A 202 31.24 23.09 6.80
C ILE A 202 30.09 24.04 6.46
N GLY A 203 29.30 24.43 7.46
CA GLY A 203 28.14 25.30 7.32
C GLY A 203 26.89 24.59 6.82
N GLU A 204 25.82 25.34 6.66
CA GLU A 204 24.56 24.82 6.13
C GLU A 204 24.63 24.73 4.61
N ILE A 205 24.34 23.54 4.07
CA ILE A 205 24.27 23.32 2.62
C ILE A 205 22.86 23.64 2.15
N SER A 206 22.74 24.76 1.45
CA SER A 206 21.48 25.24 0.93
C SER A 206 20.97 24.34 -0.20
N GLU A 207 19.77 23.79 -0.01
CA GLU A 207 19.04 23.09 -1.08
C GLU A 207 18.89 23.95 -2.33
N ARG A 208 18.62 25.24 -2.15
CA ARG A 208 18.50 26.20 -3.24
C ARG A 208 19.77 26.32 -4.08
N ASP A 209 20.96 26.31 -3.43
CA ASP A 209 22.24 26.44 -4.14
C ASP A 209 22.58 25.15 -4.90
N ALA A 210 22.29 23.99 -4.29
CA ALA A 210 22.43 22.70 -4.96
C ALA A 210 21.51 22.60 -6.20
N MET A 211 20.25 23.04 -6.06
CA MET A 211 19.29 23.08 -7.18
C MET A 211 19.69 24.07 -8.28
N ALA A 212 20.39 25.15 -7.92
CA ALA A 212 20.87 26.12 -8.91
C ALA A 212 21.98 25.57 -9.82
N LEU A 213 22.67 24.51 -9.40
CA LEU A 213 23.68 23.81 -10.22
C LEU A 213 23.06 22.86 -11.25
N LEU A 214 21.81 22.44 -11.05
CA LEU A 214 21.06 21.67 -12.03
C LEU A 214 20.54 22.58 -13.15
N ASP A 215 20.12 22.00 -14.26
CA ASP A 215 19.65 22.77 -15.39
C ASP A 215 18.37 23.57 -15.02
N ARG A 216 18.37 24.86 -15.32
CA ARG A 216 17.22 25.75 -15.08
C ARG A 216 16.23 25.74 -16.24
N ASN A 217 16.64 25.25 -17.40
CA ASN A 217 15.82 25.23 -18.60
C ASN A 217 15.21 23.86 -18.82
N GLU A 218 14.01 23.67 -18.27
CA GLU A 218 13.22 22.44 -18.40
C GLU A 218 12.99 22.05 -19.87
N ASP A 219 12.80 23.03 -20.76
CA ASP A 219 12.61 22.79 -22.20
C ASP A 219 13.88 22.20 -22.84
N GLU A 220 15.07 22.63 -22.40
CA GLU A 220 16.34 22.05 -22.88
C GLU A 220 16.53 20.61 -22.40
N PHE A 221 16.16 20.33 -21.15
CA PHE A 221 16.24 18.98 -20.60
C PHE A 221 15.32 18.02 -21.36
N TYR A 222 14.04 18.36 -21.49
CA TYR A 222 13.09 17.50 -22.21
C TYR A 222 13.37 17.41 -23.69
N SER A 223 13.89 18.49 -24.30
CA SER A 223 14.40 18.46 -25.68
C SER A 223 15.54 17.47 -25.85
N TYR A 224 16.53 17.53 -24.94
CA TYR A 224 17.65 16.58 -24.95
C TYR A 224 17.19 15.14 -24.74
N LEU A 225 16.29 14.91 -23.78
CA LEU A 225 15.70 13.60 -23.49
C LEU A 225 14.94 13.06 -24.72
N TYR A 226 14.13 13.88 -25.37
CA TYR A 226 13.35 13.51 -26.55
C TYR A 226 14.23 13.06 -27.72
N TYR A 227 15.22 13.86 -28.10
CA TYR A 227 16.09 13.52 -29.23
C TYR A 227 17.08 12.39 -28.91
N THR A 228 17.58 12.32 -27.67
CA THR A 228 18.45 11.21 -27.24
C THR A 228 17.68 9.89 -27.24
N SER A 229 16.47 9.87 -26.70
CA SER A 229 15.61 8.68 -26.73
C SER A 229 15.32 8.22 -28.16
N ALA A 230 14.97 9.16 -29.05
CA ALA A 230 14.75 8.84 -30.46
C ALA A 230 16.01 8.28 -31.16
N LYS A 231 17.21 8.76 -30.80
CA LYS A 231 18.48 8.23 -31.30
C LYS A 231 18.65 6.76 -30.95
N TYR A 232 18.38 6.38 -29.68
CA TYR A 232 18.47 4.99 -29.23
C TYR A 232 17.49 4.08 -29.98
N ILE A 233 16.22 4.47 -30.10
CA ILE A 233 15.21 3.63 -30.78
C ILE A 233 15.52 3.48 -32.28
N LYS A 234 16.03 4.54 -32.94
CA LYS A 234 16.41 4.49 -34.36
C LYS A 234 17.55 3.49 -34.66
N GLU A 235 18.42 3.21 -33.67
CA GLU A 235 19.47 2.21 -33.82
C GLU A 235 18.91 0.82 -34.16
N LEU A 236 17.66 0.53 -33.80
CA LEU A 236 16.97 -0.72 -34.12
C LEU A 236 16.86 -0.97 -35.64
N GLU A 237 16.86 0.07 -36.44
CA GLU A 237 16.79 -0.04 -37.91
C GLU A 237 18.13 -0.41 -38.55
N SER A 238 19.23 -0.43 -37.80
CA SER A 238 20.53 -0.82 -38.30
C SER A 238 20.59 -2.32 -38.61
N ASN A 239 21.53 -2.69 -39.53
CA ASN A 239 21.68 -4.09 -39.96
C ASN A 239 22.03 -5.06 -38.81
N ARG A 240 22.58 -4.53 -37.71
CA ARG A 240 22.90 -5.31 -36.50
C ARG A 240 21.70 -6.00 -35.87
N PHE A 241 20.48 -5.44 -36.02
CA PHE A 241 19.25 -5.91 -35.37
C PHE A 241 18.32 -6.64 -36.36
N GLN A 242 18.82 -7.11 -37.49
CA GLN A 242 18.01 -7.81 -38.49
C GLN A 242 17.33 -9.08 -37.94
N ASP A 243 18.02 -9.82 -37.06
CA ASP A 243 17.49 -11.00 -36.36
C ASP A 243 16.31 -10.64 -35.43
N LEU A 244 16.47 -9.56 -34.66
CA LEU A 244 15.40 -9.08 -33.78
C LEU A 244 14.23 -8.52 -34.57
N ARG A 245 14.48 -7.74 -35.63
CA ARG A 245 13.40 -7.23 -36.49
C ARG A 245 12.54 -8.34 -37.11
N LYS A 246 13.15 -9.45 -37.53
CA LYS A 246 12.38 -10.60 -38.03
C LYS A 246 11.39 -11.12 -37.00
N ILE A 247 11.76 -11.15 -35.71
CA ILE A 247 10.86 -11.54 -34.63
C ILE A 247 9.77 -10.49 -34.41
N LEU A 248 10.11 -9.19 -34.44
CA LEU A 248 9.18 -8.08 -34.19
C LEU A 248 8.18 -7.86 -35.32
N ASP A 249 8.56 -8.18 -36.56
CA ASP A 249 7.76 -7.99 -37.79
C ASP A 249 7.01 -9.27 -38.20
N ASP A 250 7.07 -10.36 -37.42
CA ASP A 250 6.35 -11.60 -37.62
C ASP A 250 4.88 -11.44 -37.19
N ASP A 251 3.97 -11.50 -38.16
CA ASP A 251 2.54 -11.26 -37.92
C ASP A 251 1.71 -12.59 -37.87
N GLU A 252 2.35 -13.77 -37.98
CA GLU A 252 1.59 -15.03 -38.16
C GLU A 252 0.94 -15.56 -36.87
N ASP A 253 1.65 -15.53 -35.69
CA ASP A 253 1.09 -15.90 -34.38
C ASP A 253 1.76 -15.09 -33.24
N VAL A 254 0.96 -14.32 -32.52
CA VAL A 254 1.42 -13.51 -31.39
C VAL A 254 2.04 -14.37 -30.27
N ASN A 255 1.60 -15.62 -30.08
CA ASN A 255 2.16 -16.52 -29.07
C ASN A 255 3.53 -17.05 -29.51
N GLU A 256 3.68 -17.41 -30.76
CA GLU A 256 4.95 -17.87 -31.35
C GLU A 256 5.96 -16.73 -31.38
N GLN A 257 5.54 -15.53 -31.75
CA GLN A 257 6.33 -14.32 -31.69
C GLN A 257 6.86 -14.04 -30.28
N ALA A 258 5.98 -14.10 -29.24
CA ALA A 258 6.38 -13.93 -27.85
C ALA A 258 7.33 -15.04 -27.38
N ALA A 259 7.16 -16.28 -27.81
CA ALA A 259 8.06 -17.39 -27.51
C ALA A 259 9.42 -17.19 -28.16
N ALA A 260 9.48 -16.78 -29.42
CA ALA A 260 10.70 -16.45 -30.13
C ALA A 260 11.47 -15.29 -29.46
N PHE A 261 10.75 -14.26 -29.05
CA PHE A 261 11.36 -13.14 -28.31
C PHE A 261 11.90 -13.57 -26.94
N ASN A 262 11.19 -14.40 -26.17
CA ASN A 262 11.69 -14.97 -24.93
C ASN A 262 12.97 -15.81 -25.17
N LYS A 263 13.00 -16.63 -26.22
CA LYS A 263 14.17 -17.42 -26.60
C LYS A 263 15.34 -16.52 -27.00
N TYR A 264 15.07 -15.40 -27.66
CA TYR A 264 16.08 -14.39 -28.01
C TYR A 264 16.72 -13.81 -26.75
N LEU A 265 15.92 -13.48 -25.72
CA LEU A 265 16.39 -12.91 -24.46
C LEU A 265 17.20 -13.88 -23.59
N GLN A 266 17.08 -15.19 -23.76
CA GLN A 266 17.84 -16.18 -22.97
C GLN A 266 19.35 -16.15 -23.26
N LYS A 267 19.78 -15.56 -24.37
CA LYS A 267 21.19 -15.44 -24.74
C LYS A 267 21.76 -14.10 -24.25
N SER A 268 22.79 -14.16 -23.42
CA SER A 268 23.47 -12.95 -22.90
C SER A 268 23.92 -11.97 -23.98
N GLU A 269 24.45 -12.49 -25.10
CA GLU A 269 24.85 -11.68 -26.24
C GLU A 269 23.70 -10.88 -26.85
N ASN A 270 22.51 -11.49 -26.93
CA ASN A 270 21.32 -10.84 -27.44
C ASN A 270 20.81 -9.76 -26.46
N VAL A 271 20.90 -10.02 -25.16
CA VAL A 271 20.57 -9.01 -24.12
C VAL A 271 21.50 -7.82 -24.24
N LYS A 272 22.83 -8.05 -24.29
CA LYS A 272 23.83 -7.00 -24.50
C LYS A 272 23.64 -6.22 -25.80
N LYS A 273 23.17 -6.90 -26.85
CA LYS A 273 22.81 -6.29 -28.13
C LYS A 273 21.56 -5.41 -27.99
N LEU A 274 20.51 -5.92 -27.34
CA LEU A 274 19.24 -5.21 -27.11
C LEU A 274 19.43 -3.97 -26.23
N GLN A 275 20.32 -4.00 -25.23
CA GLN A 275 20.66 -2.88 -24.36
C GLN A 275 21.21 -1.65 -25.12
N LYS A 276 21.74 -1.82 -26.34
CA LYS A 276 22.17 -0.68 -27.18
C LYS A 276 21.01 0.15 -27.68
N VAL A 277 19.82 -0.44 -27.72
CA VAL A 277 18.56 0.24 -28.08
C VAL A 277 17.73 0.53 -26.85
N PHE A 278 17.63 -0.43 -25.94
CA PHE A 278 16.84 -0.37 -24.71
C PHE A 278 17.75 -0.60 -23.49
N PRO A 279 18.50 0.43 -23.06
CA PRO A 279 19.40 0.29 -21.93
C PRO A 279 18.68 0.08 -20.60
N ILE A 280 17.39 0.39 -20.52
CA ILE A 280 16.59 0.25 -19.31
C ILE A 280 15.61 -0.91 -19.46
N MET A 281 15.73 -1.92 -18.61
CA MET A 281 14.83 -3.05 -18.56
C MET A 281 14.16 -3.17 -17.19
N ILE A 282 12.87 -3.37 -17.19
CA ILE A 282 12.01 -3.40 -16.00
C ILE A 282 11.31 -4.75 -15.92
N THR A 283 11.44 -5.46 -14.79
CA THR A 283 10.84 -6.79 -14.63
C THR A 283 10.63 -7.16 -13.16
N THR A 284 9.89 -8.24 -12.89
CA THR A 284 9.84 -8.80 -11.52
C THR A 284 11.14 -9.53 -11.19
N CYS A 285 11.49 -9.63 -9.90
CA CYS A 285 12.69 -10.34 -9.45
C CYS A 285 12.77 -11.75 -10.07
N ILE A 286 11.69 -12.52 -10.00
CA ILE A 286 11.66 -13.88 -10.57
C ILE A 286 11.84 -13.83 -12.09
N SER A 287 11.12 -12.97 -12.81
CA SER A 287 11.16 -12.96 -14.27
C SER A 287 12.52 -12.53 -14.85
N SER A 288 13.38 -11.91 -14.04
CA SER A 288 14.73 -11.52 -14.47
C SER A 288 15.60 -12.73 -14.86
N HIS A 289 15.24 -13.97 -14.45
CA HIS A 289 15.95 -15.19 -14.87
C HIS A 289 15.92 -15.41 -16.39
N LYS A 290 14.97 -14.79 -17.09
CA LYS A 290 14.85 -14.89 -18.57
C LYS A 290 15.86 -14.04 -19.33
N LEU A 291 16.60 -13.16 -18.61
CA LEU A 291 17.57 -12.23 -19.18
C LEU A 291 18.96 -12.84 -19.15
N GLY A 292 19.31 -13.57 -20.19
CA GLY A 292 20.63 -14.17 -20.34
C GLY A 292 21.00 -15.17 -19.27
N GLU A 293 22.27 -15.54 -19.24
CA GLU A 293 22.88 -16.37 -18.20
C GLU A 293 22.99 -15.57 -16.87
N PRO A 294 23.17 -16.25 -15.71
CA PRO A 294 23.33 -15.59 -14.41
C PRO A 294 24.72 -14.97 -14.26
N GLU A 295 24.96 -13.91 -14.98
CA GLU A 295 26.21 -13.14 -15.01
C GLU A 295 25.91 -11.63 -15.00
N PRO A 296 26.89 -10.75 -14.66
CA PRO A 296 26.70 -9.31 -14.77
C PRO A 296 26.43 -8.88 -16.21
N LEU A 297 25.23 -8.43 -16.50
CA LEU A 297 24.77 -7.99 -17.82
C LEU A 297 24.44 -6.49 -17.85
N PHE A 298 24.17 -5.92 -16.69
CA PHE A 298 23.79 -4.52 -16.52
C PHE A 298 24.81 -3.79 -15.66
N ASP A 299 25.05 -2.53 -15.96
CA ASP A 299 25.90 -1.68 -15.13
C ASP A 299 25.32 -1.46 -13.73
N MET A 300 23.98 -1.50 -13.61
CA MET A 300 23.29 -1.30 -12.35
C MET A 300 22.00 -2.13 -12.26
N THR A 301 21.78 -2.77 -11.10
CA THR A 301 20.48 -3.30 -10.68
C THR A 301 19.89 -2.38 -9.63
N ILE A 302 18.63 -1.95 -9.81
CA ILE A 302 17.85 -1.20 -8.84
C ILE A 302 16.73 -2.10 -8.36
N MET A 303 16.62 -2.30 -7.04
CA MET A 303 15.54 -3.08 -6.44
C MET A 303 14.66 -2.17 -5.58
N ASP A 304 13.39 -2.08 -5.94
CA ASP A 304 12.38 -1.38 -5.12
C ASP A 304 11.64 -2.35 -4.19
N GLU A 305 11.17 -1.82 -3.06
CA GLU A 305 10.57 -2.58 -1.96
C GLU A 305 11.47 -3.74 -1.48
N ALA A 306 12.78 -3.50 -1.44
CA ALA A 306 13.78 -4.50 -1.08
C ALA A 306 13.62 -5.05 0.35
N SER A 307 13.02 -4.28 1.26
CA SER A 307 12.66 -4.72 2.61
C SER A 307 11.59 -5.84 2.63
N GLN A 308 10.87 -6.03 1.53
CA GLN A 308 9.84 -7.05 1.36
C GLN A 308 10.26 -8.18 0.42
N CYS A 309 11.45 -8.08 -0.14
CA CYS A 309 12.02 -9.10 -0.99
C CYS A 309 12.78 -10.14 -0.14
N ASN A 310 12.41 -11.42 -0.28
CA ASN A 310 13.19 -12.47 0.36
C ASN A 310 14.54 -12.67 -0.33
N VAL A 311 15.53 -13.17 0.41
CA VAL A 311 16.90 -13.32 -0.04
C VAL A 311 17.00 -14.15 -1.33
N ALA A 312 16.33 -15.30 -1.38
CA ALA A 312 16.49 -16.26 -2.49
C ALA A 312 16.03 -15.70 -3.84
N VAL A 313 14.84 -15.07 -3.88
CA VAL A 313 14.29 -14.49 -5.13
C VAL A 313 15.07 -13.25 -5.56
N SER A 314 15.59 -12.50 -4.59
CA SER A 314 16.34 -11.26 -4.84
C SER A 314 17.69 -11.49 -5.49
N LEU A 315 18.35 -12.62 -5.24
CA LEU A 315 19.62 -12.94 -5.87
C LEU A 315 19.52 -13.05 -7.39
N VAL A 316 18.34 -13.37 -7.94
CA VAL A 316 18.15 -13.51 -9.39
C VAL A 316 18.44 -12.22 -10.16
N PRO A 317 17.86 -11.04 -9.82
CA PRO A 317 18.24 -9.79 -10.45
C PRO A 317 19.60 -9.25 -9.98
N ILE A 318 20.00 -9.48 -8.72
CA ILE A 318 21.26 -8.94 -8.17
C ILE A 318 22.48 -9.44 -8.93
N ILE A 319 22.56 -10.74 -9.22
CA ILE A 319 23.69 -11.32 -9.94
C ILE A 319 23.87 -10.75 -11.37
N ARG A 320 22.88 -10.04 -11.89
CA ARG A 320 22.88 -9.46 -13.23
C ARG A 320 23.41 -8.02 -13.30
N GLY A 321 23.69 -7.39 -12.17
CA GLY A 321 24.21 -6.02 -12.11
C GLY A 321 25.61 -5.96 -11.54
N GLU A 322 26.44 -5.03 -12.06
CA GLU A 322 27.75 -4.70 -11.48
C GLU A 322 27.61 -3.81 -10.24
N LYS A 323 26.62 -2.92 -10.25
CA LYS A 323 26.22 -2.07 -9.11
C LYS A 323 24.84 -2.44 -8.62
N LEU A 324 24.58 -2.21 -7.34
CA LEU A 324 23.30 -2.49 -6.70
C LEU A 324 22.80 -1.28 -5.93
N MET A 325 21.56 -0.89 -6.21
CA MET A 325 20.81 0.08 -5.43
C MET A 325 19.60 -0.61 -4.79
N LEU A 326 19.59 -0.70 -3.48
CA LEU A 326 18.48 -1.25 -2.70
C LEU A 326 17.63 -0.11 -2.15
N VAL A 327 16.36 -0.07 -2.55
CA VAL A 327 15.37 0.89 -2.06
C VAL A 327 14.31 0.15 -1.26
N GLY A 328 14.08 0.56 -0.03
CA GLY A 328 13.12 -0.12 0.84
C GLY A 328 12.89 0.64 2.13
N ASP A 329 12.12 0.04 3.02
CA ASP A 329 11.92 0.57 4.36
C ASP A 329 11.79 -0.59 5.36
N PRO A 330 12.81 -0.81 6.21
CA PRO A 330 12.81 -1.89 7.20
C PRO A 330 11.70 -1.77 8.26
N GLN A 331 11.08 -0.60 8.38
CA GLN A 331 9.97 -0.34 9.31
C GLN A 331 8.60 -0.65 8.68
N GLN A 332 8.57 -1.06 7.42
CA GLN A 332 7.38 -1.51 6.72
C GLN A 332 7.32 -3.06 6.65
N LEU A 333 6.35 -3.59 5.89
CA LEU A 333 6.08 -5.02 5.83
C LEU A 333 7.32 -5.86 5.48
N LYS A 334 7.43 -7.01 6.14
CA LYS A 334 8.44 -8.03 5.89
C LYS A 334 8.09 -8.87 4.66
N PRO A 335 9.05 -9.65 4.12
CA PRO A 335 8.77 -10.62 3.07
C PRO A 335 7.68 -11.61 3.47
N VAL A 336 6.83 -11.97 2.51
CA VAL A 336 5.86 -13.06 2.71
C VAL A 336 6.63 -14.38 2.72
N ILE A 337 6.54 -15.13 3.83
CA ILE A 337 7.25 -16.36 4.06
C ILE A 337 6.36 -17.54 3.72
N LEU A 338 6.75 -18.31 2.71
CA LEU A 338 6.03 -19.53 2.27
C LEU A 338 6.65 -20.81 2.85
N LEU A 339 7.90 -20.78 3.26
CA LEU A 339 8.62 -21.92 3.78
C LEU A 339 8.35 -22.09 5.27
N ASP A 340 7.95 -23.28 5.70
CA ASP A 340 7.77 -23.60 7.12
C ASP A 340 9.10 -23.62 7.89
N GLU A 341 9.02 -23.41 9.19
CA GLU A 341 10.20 -23.27 10.05
C GLU A 341 11.07 -24.53 10.10
N LEU A 342 10.46 -25.72 10.15
CA LEU A 342 11.20 -26.97 10.23
C LEU A 342 12.00 -27.22 8.95
N THR A 343 11.40 -26.98 7.80
CA THR A 343 12.06 -27.09 6.50
C THR A 343 13.17 -26.06 6.38
N ASN A 344 12.94 -24.82 6.78
CA ASN A 344 13.96 -23.77 6.78
C ASN A 344 15.18 -24.18 7.63
N ARG A 345 14.97 -24.63 8.87
CA ARG A 345 16.05 -25.10 9.75
C ARG A 345 16.83 -26.28 9.16
N LYS A 346 16.13 -27.26 8.53
CA LYS A 346 16.77 -28.39 7.86
C LYS A 346 17.66 -27.93 6.70
N LEU A 347 17.16 -27.05 5.84
CA LEU A 347 17.90 -26.53 4.70
C LEU A 347 19.11 -25.71 5.14
N ARG A 348 18.96 -24.82 6.13
CA ARG A 348 20.04 -24.03 6.67
C ARG A 348 21.16 -24.90 7.23
N ARG A 349 20.84 -25.93 8.01
CA ARG A 349 21.82 -26.87 8.53
C ARG A 349 22.51 -27.67 7.41
N LYS A 350 21.73 -28.15 6.43
CA LYS A 350 22.25 -28.93 5.30
C LYS A 350 23.25 -28.15 4.46
N TYR A 351 22.98 -26.88 4.21
CA TYR A 351 23.77 -26.02 3.32
C TYR A 351 24.64 -25.01 4.06
N HIS A 352 24.75 -25.11 5.40
CA HIS A 352 25.53 -24.21 6.25
C HIS A 352 25.23 -22.72 6.01
N VAL A 353 23.93 -22.39 5.88
CA VAL A 353 23.48 -21.01 5.66
C VAL A 353 23.56 -20.23 6.97
N ALA A 354 24.31 -19.15 6.99
CA ALA A 354 24.49 -18.26 8.14
C ALA A 354 23.19 -17.50 8.51
N ASP A 355 23.14 -16.95 9.72
CA ASP A 355 21.93 -16.32 10.27
C ASP A 355 21.53 -15.07 9.46
N GLU A 356 22.47 -14.33 8.93
CA GLU A 356 22.27 -13.14 8.11
C GLU A 356 21.50 -13.43 6.81
N TYR A 357 21.58 -14.69 6.34
CA TYR A 357 20.89 -15.17 5.13
C TYR A 357 19.61 -15.96 5.44
N ASP A 358 19.12 -15.91 6.68
CA ASP A 358 17.89 -16.65 7.03
C ASP A 358 16.71 -16.13 6.21
N TYR A 359 16.15 -17.02 5.37
CA TYR A 359 15.03 -16.74 4.50
C TYR A 359 13.79 -16.24 5.25
N ARG A 360 13.57 -16.71 6.49
CA ARG A 360 12.37 -16.37 7.27
C ARG A 360 12.51 -15.06 8.04
N GLU A 361 13.71 -14.76 8.51
CA GLU A 361 13.94 -13.61 9.42
C GLU A 361 14.39 -12.36 8.68
N ASN A 362 15.03 -12.52 7.50
CA ASN A 362 15.68 -11.41 6.83
C ASN A 362 15.12 -11.16 5.42
N SER A 363 14.93 -9.89 5.11
CA SER A 363 14.80 -9.41 3.75
C SER A 363 16.19 -9.22 3.13
N ILE A 364 16.24 -9.11 1.80
CA ILE A 364 17.49 -8.80 1.11
C ILE A 364 18.10 -7.48 1.61
N TYR A 365 17.29 -6.50 1.91
CA TYR A 365 17.71 -5.21 2.46
C TYR A 365 18.45 -5.37 3.78
N LYS A 366 17.86 -6.10 4.74
CA LYS A 366 18.48 -6.38 6.04
C LYS A 366 19.74 -7.25 5.91
N THR A 367 19.71 -8.26 5.04
CA THR A 367 20.86 -9.14 4.80
C THR A 367 22.07 -8.33 4.33
N TYR A 368 21.90 -7.45 3.35
CA TYR A 368 23.00 -6.63 2.85
C TYR A 368 23.49 -5.64 3.90
N LEU A 369 22.60 -4.95 4.63
CA LEU A 369 23.01 -4.07 5.72
C LEU A 369 23.79 -4.80 6.83
N ALA A 370 23.41 -6.05 7.14
CA ALA A 370 24.12 -6.85 8.15
C ALA A 370 25.52 -7.30 7.69
N CYS A 371 25.71 -7.48 6.38
CA CYS A 371 26.97 -7.93 5.80
C CYS A 371 27.90 -6.79 5.35
N ASP A 372 27.37 -5.59 5.14
CA ASP A 372 28.11 -4.43 4.68
C ASP A 372 28.45 -3.49 5.85
N ALA A 373 29.74 -3.36 6.13
CA ALA A 373 30.25 -2.46 7.18
C ALA A 373 30.76 -1.10 6.63
N VAL A 374 30.59 -0.84 5.34
CA VAL A 374 31.27 0.28 4.66
C VAL A 374 30.29 1.29 4.10
N SER A 375 29.14 0.85 3.57
CA SER A 375 28.21 1.73 2.90
C SER A 375 27.20 2.30 3.86
N ASP A 376 26.93 3.60 3.77
CA ASP A 376 25.96 4.31 4.59
C ASP A 376 24.53 4.17 4.01
N GLU A 377 23.56 4.04 4.89
CA GLU A 377 22.14 4.06 4.54
C GLU A 377 21.64 5.51 4.46
N ILE A 378 21.03 5.89 3.35
CA ILE A 378 20.45 7.22 3.19
C ILE A 378 18.97 7.18 3.53
N LEU A 379 18.57 7.90 4.57
CA LEU A 379 17.19 8.11 4.93
C LEU A 379 16.59 9.28 4.14
N LEU A 380 15.51 9.04 3.38
CA LEU A 380 14.72 10.10 2.77
C LEU A 380 13.83 10.73 3.84
N ARG A 381 14.17 11.95 4.28
CA ARG A 381 13.53 12.59 5.45
C ARG A 381 12.30 13.41 5.12
N ASN A 382 12.20 13.96 3.92
CA ASN A 382 11.07 14.82 3.55
C ASN A 382 9.82 14.00 3.22
N HIS A 383 8.78 14.15 4.04
CA HIS A 383 7.51 13.45 3.89
C HIS A 383 6.45 14.37 3.25
N TYR A 384 5.90 13.95 2.11
CA TYR A 384 4.99 14.77 1.27
C TYR A 384 3.53 14.28 1.25
N ARG A 385 3.22 13.16 1.91
CA ARG A 385 1.93 12.50 1.76
C ARG A 385 0.93 12.89 2.84
N CYS A 386 1.17 12.49 4.07
CA CYS A 386 0.20 12.54 5.14
C CYS A 386 0.15 13.89 5.83
N ASN A 387 -1.03 14.25 6.36
CA ASN A 387 -1.13 15.34 7.33
C ASN A 387 -0.14 15.12 8.47
N LYS A 388 0.44 16.23 8.96
CA LYS A 388 1.47 16.20 10.01
C LYS A 388 1.05 15.38 11.22
N LYS A 389 -0.16 15.58 11.74
CA LYS A 389 -0.64 14.85 12.93
C LYS A 389 -0.75 13.34 12.69
N ILE A 390 -1.04 12.90 11.46
CA ILE A 390 -1.13 11.47 11.13
C ILE A 390 0.25 10.83 11.19
N ILE A 391 1.24 11.43 10.51
CA ILE A 391 2.57 10.83 10.40
C ILE A 391 3.43 11.04 11.65
N ASP A 392 3.13 11.99 12.53
CA ASP A 392 3.90 12.28 13.74
C ASP A 392 4.00 11.07 14.69
N PHE A 393 2.96 10.24 14.78
CA PHE A 393 3.04 8.98 15.55
C PHE A 393 4.13 8.07 14.97
N ASN A 394 4.04 7.79 13.66
CA ASN A 394 5.01 6.92 12.98
C ASN A 394 6.42 7.51 13.03
N ASN A 395 6.53 8.83 12.86
CA ASN A 395 7.81 9.53 12.91
C ASN A 395 8.51 9.35 14.27
N LYS A 396 7.78 9.53 15.37
CA LYS A 396 8.32 9.34 16.72
C LYS A 396 8.64 7.88 17.01
N LYS A 397 7.75 6.97 16.62
CA LYS A 397 7.85 5.56 17.00
C LYS A 397 8.84 4.77 16.13
N TYR A 398 8.87 5.02 14.81
CA TYR A 398 9.59 4.19 13.84
C TYR A 398 10.78 4.88 13.17
N TYR A 399 10.80 6.23 13.16
CA TYR A 399 11.82 6.99 12.41
C TYR A 399 12.60 7.99 13.30
N ASN A 400 12.58 7.79 14.63
CA ASN A 400 13.34 8.59 15.59
C ASN A 400 13.15 10.12 15.44
N SER A 401 11.94 10.55 15.04
CA SER A 401 11.59 11.94 14.74
C SER A 401 12.42 12.58 13.61
N LYS A 402 13.06 11.80 12.75
CA LYS A 402 13.91 12.30 11.66
C LYS A 402 13.11 12.79 10.43
N LEU A 403 11.81 12.46 10.31
CA LEU A 403 10.99 12.88 9.17
C LEU A 403 10.60 14.36 9.28
N GLN A 404 10.75 15.07 8.16
CA GLN A 404 10.35 16.46 7.99
C GLN A 404 9.07 16.52 7.13
N VAL A 405 7.97 16.94 7.74
CA VAL A 405 6.67 16.91 7.06
C VAL A 405 6.51 18.16 6.18
N GLN A 406 6.38 17.92 4.87
CA GLN A 406 6.22 18.91 3.81
C GLN A 406 4.87 18.76 3.07
N SER A 407 3.90 18.06 3.69
CA SER A 407 2.59 17.83 3.06
C SER A 407 1.73 19.10 3.07
N ASP A 408 0.92 19.26 2.00
CA ASP A 408 0.01 20.40 1.81
C ASP A 408 -1.39 20.15 2.42
N SER A 409 -1.58 19.05 3.17
CA SER A 409 -2.87 18.73 3.77
C SER A 409 -3.36 19.82 4.72
N ARG A 410 -4.57 20.33 4.47
CA ARG A 410 -5.23 21.38 5.25
C ARG A 410 -6.36 20.86 6.13
N GLU A 411 -6.52 19.54 6.23
CA GLU A 411 -7.56 18.96 7.09
C GLU A 411 -7.33 19.38 8.56
N ARG A 412 -8.37 19.95 9.17
CA ARG A 412 -8.28 20.49 10.54
C ARG A 412 -8.38 19.39 11.59
N GLN A 413 -9.14 18.33 11.27
CA GLN A 413 -9.35 17.17 12.16
C GLN A 413 -8.87 15.88 11.46
N PRO A 414 -7.56 15.72 11.31
CA PRO A 414 -6.98 14.61 10.55
C PRO A 414 -7.03 13.28 11.31
N LEU A 415 -7.25 13.29 12.61
CA LEU A 415 -7.31 12.11 13.47
C LEU A 415 -8.68 12.00 14.12
N VAL A 416 -9.33 10.84 13.97
CA VAL A 416 -10.60 10.52 14.60
C VAL A 416 -10.53 9.13 15.22
N TYR A 417 -10.86 9.03 16.49
CA TYR A 417 -11.09 7.75 17.16
C TYR A 417 -12.60 7.49 17.27
N VAL A 418 -13.04 6.35 16.79
CA VAL A 418 -14.42 5.90 16.94
C VAL A 418 -14.45 4.73 17.90
N ASN A 419 -14.96 4.96 19.10
CA ASN A 419 -15.19 3.91 20.08
C ASN A 419 -16.46 3.15 19.75
N VAL A 420 -16.28 1.91 19.31
CA VAL A 420 -17.38 1.03 18.89
C VAL A 420 -17.66 0.02 20.00
N ASP A 421 -18.90 -0.21 20.36
CA ASP A 421 -19.26 -1.31 21.25
C ASP A 421 -19.29 -2.61 20.42
N GLY A 422 -18.15 -3.30 20.40
CA GLY A 422 -17.92 -4.49 19.60
C GLY A 422 -18.59 -5.73 20.16
N GLY A 423 -19.92 -5.77 20.11
CA GLY A 423 -20.66 -7.00 20.42
C GLY A 423 -20.13 -8.20 19.62
N PRO A 424 -20.39 -9.45 20.09
CA PRO A 424 -19.82 -10.65 19.49
C PRO A 424 -20.23 -10.78 18.02
N GLY A 425 -19.25 -10.77 17.12
CA GLY A 425 -19.46 -11.14 15.73
C GLY A 425 -19.69 -12.66 15.60
N ASP A 426 -20.42 -13.08 14.56
CA ASP A 426 -20.67 -14.51 14.30
C ASP A 426 -19.36 -15.25 13.91
N MET A 427 -18.45 -14.55 13.27
CA MET A 427 -17.14 -15.06 12.85
C MET A 427 -16.02 -14.55 13.76
N LYS A 428 -14.96 -15.34 13.87
CA LYS A 428 -13.75 -14.96 14.61
C LYS A 428 -13.06 -13.76 13.93
N ASN A 429 -12.60 -12.80 14.75
CA ASN A 429 -11.90 -11.60 14.31
C ASN A 429 -12.76 -10.72 13.38
N THR A 430 -13.99 -10.49 13.78
CA THR A 430 -14.94 -9.60 13.13
C THR A 430 -15.62 -8.67 14.13
N SER A 431 -15.91 -7.46 13.70
CA SER A 431 -16.69 -6.45 14.43
C SER A 431 -17.75 -5.87 13.49
N PRO A 432 -18.96 -6.39 13.51
CA PRO A 432 -20.06 -5.85 12.72
C PRO A 432 -20.36 -4.38 13.01
N ALA A 433 -20.18 -3.94 14.26
CA ALA A 433 -20.38 -2.55 14.63
C ALA A 433 -19.37 -1.61 13.95
N GLU A 434 -18.12 -2.05 13.77
CA GLU A 434 -17.16 -1.30 12.95
C GLU A 434 -17.59 -1.25 11.48
N VAL A 435 -18.17 -2.34 10.93
CA VAL A 435 -18.67 -2.36 9.55
C VAL A 435 -19.80 -1.37 9.35
N GLU A 436 -20.76 -1.31 10.28
CA GLU A 436 -21.89 -0.34 10.23
C GLU A 436 -21.36 1.11 10.21
N GLU A 437 -20.42 1.42 11.08
CA GLU A 437 -19.82 2.76 11.13
C GLU A 437 -19.03 3.10 9.85
N ILE A 438 -18.33 2.13 9.29
CA ILE A 438 -17.64 2.28 8.01
C ILE A 438 -18.64 2.58 6.89
N MET A 439 -19.73 1.82 6.79
CA MET A 439 -20.76 2.05 5.77
C MET A 439 -21.45 3.41 5.95
N ARG A 440 -21.75 3.80 7.20
CA ARG A 440 -22.29 5.11 7.50
C ARG A 440 -21.36 6.23 7.04
N TYR A 441 -20.08 6.16 7.41
CA TYR A 441 -19.09 7.16 7.02
C TYR A 441 -18.92 7.25 5.51
N ALA A 442 -18.86 6.11 4.82
CA ALA A 442 -18.76 6.05 3.38
C ALA A 442 -19.96 6.70 2.67
N GLY A 443 -21.19 6.44 3.16
CA GLY A 443 -22.39 7.05 2.63
C GLY A 443 -22.47 8.57 2.83
N GLU A 444 -21.92 9.07 3.95
CA GLU A 444 -21.84 10.50 4.25
C GLU A 444 -20.75 11.25 3.45
N ASN A 445 -19.79 10.53 2.85
CA ASN A 445 -18.61 11.12 2.19
C ASN A 445 -18.37 10.57 0.76
N PRO A 446 -19.34 10.70 -0.16
CA PRO A 446 -19.24 10.10 -1.50
C PRO A 446 -18.13 10.72 -2.38
N ASP A 447 -17.71 11.95 -2.09
CA ASP A 447 -16.70 12.69 -2.85
C ASP A 447 -15.25 12.39 -2.42
N LYS A 448 -15.06 11.57 -1.38
CA LYS A 448 -13.73 11.23 -0.85
C LYS A 448 -13.25 9.89 -1.37
N SER A 449 -11.97 9.80 -1.69
CA SER A 449 -11.34 8.49 -1.91
C SER A 449 -11.06 7.81 -0.56
N ILE A 450 -11.71 6.67 -0.33
CA ILE A 450 -11.69 6.00 0.98
C ILE A 450 -11.00 4.65 0.87
N ALA A 451 -10.05 4.37 1.78
CA ALA A 451 -9.56 3.02 2.02
C ALA A 451 -10.04 2.52 3.38
N VAL A 452 -10.49 1.28 3.41
CA VAL A 452 -10.74 0.57 4.67
C VAL A 452 -9.68 -0.51 4.83
N ILE A 453 -8.87 -0.39 5.86
CA ILE A 453 -7.78 -1.30 6.16
C ILE A 453 -8.10 -2.10 7.41
N THR A 454 -7.96 -3.41 7.33
CA THR A 454 -8.13 -4.31 8.49
C THR A 454 -7.04 -5.38 8.49
N PRO A 455 -6.56 -5.82 9.68
CA PRO A 455 -5.59 -6.91 9.76
C PRO A 455 -6.19 -8.29 9.46
N PHE A 456 -7.53 -8.43 9.48
CA PHE A 456 -8.20 -9.73 9.45
C PHE A 456 -9.01 -9.98 8.18
N VAL A 457 -8.80 -11.16 7.58
CA VAL A 457 -9.48 -11.58 6.34
C VAL A 457 -11.01 -11.65 6.53
N ASN A 458 -11.49 -12.17 7.66
CA ASN A 458 -12.93 -12.27 7.91
C ASN A 458 -13.60 -10.89 8.00
N GLN A 459 -12.94 -9.93 8.66
CA GLN A 459 -13.42 -8.54 8.72
C GLN A 459 -13.44 -7.90 7.33
N ARG A 460 -12.40 -8.12 6.54
CA ARG A 460 -12.33 -7.66 5.15
C ARG A 460 -13.52 -8.16 4.33
N ILE A 461 -13.83 -9.45 4.40
CA ILE A 461 -14.96 -10.04 3.66
C ILE A 461 -16.27 -9.38 4.03
N LEU A 462 -16.51 -9.10 5.32
CA LEU A 462 -17.72 -8.41 5.77
C LEU A 462 -17.79 -6.97 5.24
N ILE A 463 -16.67 -6.25 5.27
CA ILE A 463 -16.59 -4.87 4.76
C ILE A 463 -16.81 -4.85 3.24
N GLU A 464 -16.12 -5.73 2.49
CA GLU A 464 -16.27 -5.82 1.01
C GLU A 464 -17.73 -6.12 0.62
N ARG A 465 -18.40 -6.97 1.39
CA ARG A 465 -19.82 -7.24 1.20
C ARG A 465 -20.67 -6.00 1.41
N GLY A 466 -20.46 -5.28 2.53
CA GLY A 466 -21.18 -4.04 2.80
C GLY A 466 -20.96 -2.97 1.72
N ILE A 467 -19.71 -2.83 1.22
CA ILE A 467 -19.39 -1.92 0.11
C ILE A 467 -20.19 -2.29 -1.14
N LYS A 468 -20.23 -3.58 -1.49
CA LYS A 468 -20.95 -4.07 -2.68
C LYS A 468 -22.46 -3.89 -2.56
N GLU A 469 -23.03 -4.19 -1.40
CA GLU A 469 -24.46 -4.05 -1.12
C GLU A 469 -24.95 -2.60 -1.19
N ASN A 470 -24.09 -1.65 -0.78
CA ASN A 470 -24.40 -0.21 -0.83
C ASN A 470 -23.93 0.47 -2.14
N GLY A 471 -23.25 -0.23 -3.03
CA GLY A 471 -22.78 0.32 -4.31
C GLY A 471 -21.72 1.40 -4.19
N PHE A 472 -20.84 1.33 -3.16
CA PHE A 472 -19.80 2.35 -2.92
C PHE A 472 -18.57 2.11 -3.79
N GLU A 473 -18.51 2.70 -4.99
CA GLU A 473 -17.37 2.59 -5.91
C GLU A 473 -16.12 3.38 -5.44
N HIS A 474 -16.31 4.42 -4.61
CA HIS A 474 -15.23 5.27 -4.09
C HIS A 474 -14.51 4.66 -2.87
N VAL A 475 -14.95 3.50 -2.39
CA VAL A 475 -14.41 2.80 -1.22
C VAL A 475 -13.70 1.52 -1.64
N VAL A 476 -12.47 1.37 -1.22
CA VAL A 476 -11.67 0.14 -1.42
C VAL A 476 -11.36 -0.49 -0.08
N CYS A 477 -11.60 -1.79 0.07
CA CYS A 477 -11.25 -2.53 1.29
C CYS A 477 -10.14 -3.54 1.02
N GLY A 478 -9.27 -3.73 2.01
CA GLY A 478 -8.23 -4.75 1.93
C GLY A 478 -7.53 -4.99 3.27
N THR A 479 -6.73 -6.05 3.29
CA THR A 479 -5.72 -6.19 4.34
C THR A 479 -4.55 -5.26 4.07
N VAL A 480 -3.72 -5.01 5.07
CA VAL A 480 -2.58 -4.08 4.97
C VAL A 480 -1.67 -4.39 3.77
N HIS A 481 -1.46 -5.67 3.46
CA HIS A 481 -0.65 -6.09 2.30
C HIS A 481 -1.25 -5.68 0.94
N ALA A 482 -2.58 -5.58 0.84
CA ALA A 482 -3.25 -5.21 -0.41
C ALA A 482 -3.11 -3.71 -0.76
N PHE A 483 -2.87 -2.86 0.24
CA PHE A 483 -2.72 -1.40 0.06
C PHE A 483 -1.29 -0.93 -0.13
N GLN A 484 -0.40 -1.83 -0.46
CA GLN A 484 0.99 -1.48 -0.65
C GLN A 484 1.18 -0.58 -1.88
N GLY A 485 1.79 0.58 -1.67
CA GLY A 485 1.99 1.59 -2.72
C GLY A 485 0.79 2.48 -3.03
N ASP A 486 -0.42 2.13 -2.58
CA ASP A 486 -1.63 2.95 -2.78
C ASP A 486 -1.84 3.96 -1.63
N GLU A 487 -2.56 5.04 -1.91
CA GLU A 487 -2.87 6.10 -0.95
C GLU A 487 -4.26 6.67 -1.20
N LYS A 488 -4.97 7.07 -0.14
CA LYS A 488 -6.33 7.62 -0.20
C LYS A 488 -6.45 8.86 0.66
N ASP A 489 -7.44 9.69 0.36
CA ASP A 489 -7.69 10.89 1.15
C ASP A 489 -8.04 10.53 2.59
N VAL A 490 -8.87 9.49 2.75
CA VAL A 490 -9.31 8.98 4.06
C VAL A 490 -8.98 7.52 4.21
N VAL A 491 -8.42 7.15 5.36
CA VAL A 491 -8.25 5.75 5.77
C VAL A 491 -9.06 5.47 7.01
N LEU A 492 -9.89 4.43 6.95
CA LEU A 492 -10.54 3.84 8.12
C LEU A 492 -9.74 2.58 8.50
N PHE A 493 -9.15 2.59 9.69
CA PHE A 493 -8.45 1.44 10.23
C PHE A 493 -9.37 0.68 11.19
N SER A 494 -9.85 -0.48 10.75
CA SER A 494 -10.77 -1.36 11.45
C SER A 494 -9.97 -2.42 12.21
N THR A 495 -9.94 -2.34 13.54
CA THR A 495 -9.17 -3.26 14.38
C THR A 495 -9.86 -4.60 14.59
N ALA A 496 -11.18 -4.64 14.44
CA ALA A 496 -12.04 -5.81 14.64
C ALA A 496 -11.86 -6.50 16.01
N LEU A 497 -11.54 -5.71 17.05
CA LEU A 497 -11.46 -6.21 18.41
C LEU A 497 -12.87 -6.49 18.95
N SER A 498 -13.04 -7.60 19.63
CA SER A 498 -14.30 -8.02 20.25
C SER A 498 -14.04 -8.88 21.50
N ASP A 499 -15.11 -9.17 22.27
CA ASP A 499 -15.05 -10.05 23.43
C ASP A 499 -14.49 -11.44 23.14
N ARG A 500 -14.54 -11.88 21.86
CA ARG A 500 -13.99 -13.14 21.37
C ARG A 500 -12.53 -13.05 20.93
N THR A 501 -11.95 -11.85 20.93
CA THR A 501 -10.54 -11.70 20.58
C THR A 501 -9.66 -12.31 21.66
N GLY A 502 -8.94 -13.36 21.30
CA GLY A 502 -8.01 -14.05 22.21
C GLY A 502 -6.70 -13.30 22.35
N LYS A 503 -6.02 -13.51 23.49
CA LYS A 503 -4.72 -12.89 23.77
C LYS A 503 -3.69 -13.15 22.67
N GLY A 504 -3.58 -14.36 22.15
CA GLY A 504 -2.62 -14.67 21.08
C GLY A 504 -2.88 -13.93 19.77
N THR A 505 -4.14 -13.64 19.44
CA THR A 505 -4.50 -12.80 18.27
C THR A 505 -4.09 -11.35 18.51
N TYR A 506 -4.32 -10.85 19.71
CA TYR A 506 -3.92 -9.47 20.07
C TYR A 506 -2.39 -9.34 20.14
N ASP A 507 -1.68 -10.30 20.76
CA ASP A 507 -0.22 -10.33 20.80
C ASP A 507 0.40 -10.35 19.39
N TRP A 508 -0.24 -11.07 18.46
CA TRP A 508 0.15 -11.03 17.05
C TRP A 508 -0.05 -9.63 16.46
N LEU A 509 -1.17 -8.98 16.72
CA LEU A 509 -1.49 -7.66 16.15
C LEU A 509 -0.57 -6.56 16.72
N LYS A 510 -0.40 -6.50 18.03
CA LYS A 510 0.46 -5.48 18.67
C LYS A 510 1.94 -5.64 18.32
N ASN A 511 2.40 -6.88 18.05
CA ASN A 511 3.79 -7.16 17.66
C ASN A 511 4.05 -6.96 16.16
N ASN A 512 3.00 -6.75 15.35
CA ASN A 512 3.13 -6.40 13.93
C ASN A 512 3.24 -4.88 13.74
N LYS A 513 4.35 -4.32 14.24
CA LYS A 513 4.65 -2.87 14.19
C LYS A 513 4.62 -2.33 12.76
N GLU A 514 5.16 -3.12 11.83
CA GLU A 514 5.21 -2.79 10.41
C GLU A 514 3.80 -2.67 9.79
N LEU A 515 2.85 -3.49 10.25
CA LEU A 515 1.45 -3.44 9.84
C LEU A 515 0.79 -2.12 10.26
N ILE A 516 1.01 -1.70 11.50
CA ILE A 516 0.48 -0.45 12.05
C ILE A 516 1.06 0.75 11.28
N ASN A 517 2.38 0.75 11.05
CA ASN A 517 3.05 1.80 10.30
C ASN A 517 2.50 1.95 8.88
N VAL A 518 2.31 0.83 8.18
CA VAL A 518 1.75 0.87 6.81
C VAL A 518 0.31 1.34 6.81
N ALA A 519 -0.55 0.80 7.70
CA ALA A 519 -1.97 1.14 7.74
C ALA A 519 -2.19 2.65 7.96
N THR A 520 -1.50 3.23 8.93
CA THR A 520 -1.65 4.66 9.27
C THR A 520 -1.08 5.58 8.18
N SER A 521 0.03 5.21 7.56
CA SER A 521 0.72 6.04 6.55
C SER A 521 0.08 6.02 5.16
N ARG A 522 -1.07 5.35 4.95
CA ARG A 522 -1.86 5.41 3.70
C ARG A 522 -2.81 6.61 3.65
N ALA A 523 -3.13 7.22 4.79
CA ALA A 523 -4.02 8.37 4.87
C ALA A 523 -3.30 9.66 4.47
N LYS A 524 -3.84 10.38 3.49
CA LYS A 524 -3.36 11.72 3.13
C LYS A 524 -3.88 12.75 4.12
N ASP A 525 -5.20 12.85 4.23
CA ASP A 525 -5.87 13.91 4.97
C ASP A 525 -6.42 13.44 6.30
N LYS A 526 -7.03 12.26 6.36
CA LYS A 526 -7.74 11.80 7.55
C LYS A 526 -7.54 10.33 7.85
N LEU A 527 -7.20 10.03 9.09
CA LEU A 527 -7.16 8.69 9.67
C LEU A 527 -8.29 8.53 10.68
N ILE A 528 -9.16 7.56 10.45
CA ILE A 528 -10.23 7.18 11.36
C ILE A 528 -9.91 5.81 11.93
N LEU A 529 -9.71 5.72 13.22
CA LEU A 529 -9.40 4.49 13.93
C LEU A 529 -10.64 3.97 14.65
N LEU A 530 -11.10 2.78 14.27
CA LEU A 530 -12.25 2.12 14.89
C LEU A 530 -11.78 0.99 15.80
N ALA A 531 -12.19 1.00 17.05
CA ALA A 531 -11.89 -0.05 18.00
C ALA A 531 -12.89 -0.08 19.15
N ASP A 532 -13.10 -1.27 19.74
CA ASP A 532 -13.76 -1.39 21.04
C ASP A 532 -12.76 -1.05 22.15
N GLY A 533 -12.97 0.08 22.79
CA GLY A 533 -12.07 0.59 23.83
C GLY A 533 -12.02 -0.29 25.07
N LYS A 534 -13.12 -0.99 25.43
CA LYS A 534 -13.15 -1.88 26.59
C LYS A 534 -12.34 -3.14 26.31
N GLU A 535 -12.49 -3.70 25.10
CA GLU A 535 -11.75 -4.88 24.68
C GLU A 535 -10.27 -4.57 24.51
N LEU A 536 -9.94 -3.39 24.01
CA LEU A 536 -8.57 -2.92 23.92
C LEU A 536 -7.91 -2.86 25.31
N GLU A 537 -8.55 -2.23 26.31
CA GLU A 537 -8.05 -2.18 27.68
C GLU A 537 -7.91 -3.58 28.32
N ARG A 538 -8.89 -4.44 28.09
CA ARG A 538 -8.85 -5.85 28.57
C ARG A 538 -7.65 -6.62 27.99
N LEU A 539 -7.33 -6.38 26.72
CA LEU A 539 -6.28 -7.08 25.99
C LEU A 539 -4.89 -6.51 26.26
N HIS A 540 -4.79 -5.20 26.43
CA HIS A 540 -3.55 -4.47 26.72
C HIS A 540 -2.91 -4.89 28.05
N GLN A 541 -3.71 -5.03 29.13
CA GLN A 541 -3.26 -5.50 30.46
C GLN A 541 -2.06 -4.72 31.05
N GLY A 542 -1.88 -3.46 30.71
CA GLY A 542 -0.76 -2.65 31.20
C GLY A 542 0.61 -3.00 30.58
N ASN A 543 0.63 -3.57 29.39
CA ASN A 543 1.85 -3.96 28.71
C ASN A 543 2.53 -2.72 28.06
N GLU A 544 3.79 -2.46 28.41
CA GLU A 544 4.52 -1.26 27.94
C GLU A 544 4.88 -1.30 26.44
N ASP A 545 4.96 -2.47 25.80
CA ASP A 545 5.31 -2.62 24.38
C ASP A 545 4.06 -3.01 23.56
N ASP A 546 3.22 -2.00 23.29
CA ASP A 546 1.95 -2.16 22.59
C ASP A 546 1.65 -0.99 21.65
N ASP A 547 2.16 -1.07 20.44
CA ASP A 547 2.05 0.00 19.44
C ASP A 547 0.59 0.30 19.05
N LEU A 548 -0.31 -0.69 19.08
CA LEU A 548 -1.72 -0.47 18.78
C LEU A 548 -2.40 0.35 19.87
N TYR A 549 -2.15 0.00 21.14
CA TYR A 549 -2.68 0.77 22.27
C TYR A 549 -2.13 2.19 22.27
N GLU A 550 -0.82 2.35 22.08
CA GLU A 550 -0.19 3.68 21.98
C GLU A 550 -0.78 4.51 20.83
N LEU A 551 -1.03 3.90 19.66
CA LEU A 551 -1.69 4.57 18.53
C LEU A 551 -3.10 5.05 18.91
N VAL A 552 -3.90 4.20 19.57
CA VAL A 552 -5.24 4.58 20.02
C VAL A 552 -5.18 5.74 21.00
N GLN A 553 -4.26 5.70 21.99
CA GLN A 553 -4.09 6.81 22.96
C GLN A 553 -3.60 8.09 22.28
N TYR A 554 -2.70 7.96 21.30
CA TYR A 554 -2.23 9.09 20.51
C TYR A 554 -3.38 9.74 19.73
N VAL A 555 -4.22 8.94 19.05
CA VAL A 555 -5.36 9.46 18.29
C VAL A 555 -6.40 10.10 19.22
N LYS A 556 -6.68 9.51 20.38
CA LYS A 556 -7.57 10.09 21.39
C LYS A 556 -7.09 11.44 21.90
N THR A 557 -5.77 11.57 22.11
CA THR A 557 -5.18 12.79 22.70
C THR A 557 -5.06 13.93 21.67
N ASN A 558 -4.73 13.60 20.40
CA ASN A 558 -4.41 14.60 19.37
C ASN A 558 -5.52 14.82 18.34
N GLY A 559 -6.59 14.04 18.43
CA GLY A 559 -7.73 14.03 17.50
C GLY A 559 -9.09 14.20 18.18
N GLU A 560 -10.13 13.87 17.43
CA GLU A 560 -11.51 13.83 17.90
C GLU A 560 -11.88 12.40 18.34
N SER A 561 -12.60 12.28 19.44
CA SER A 561 -13.14 11.00 19.91
C SER A 561 -14.65 10.99 19.73
N LYS A 562 -15.17 9.98 19.02
CA LYS A 562 -16.59 9.73 18.82
C LYS A 562 -16.96 8.43 19.53
N ILE A 563 -18.11 8.41 20.15
CA ILE A 563 -18.71 7.20 20.74
C ILE A 563 -19.91 6.87 19.87
N THR A 564 -19.93 5.68 19.28
CA THR A 564 -21.13 5.19 18.62
C THR A 564 -22.24 4.98 19.66
N GLU A 565 -23.48 5.24 19.29
CA GLU A 565 -24.62 4.98 20.19
C GLU A 565 -24.56 3.50 20.64
N LYS A 566 -24.79 3.26 21.93
CA LYS A 566 -24.80 1.91 22.46
C LYS A 566 -25.90 1.10 21.77
N HIS A 567 -25.51 0.08 21.03
CA HIS A 567 -26.47 -0.94 20.61
C HIS A 567 -27.09 -1.58 21.85
N ILE A 568 -28.42 -1.55 21.94
CA ILE A 568 -29.12 -2.29 22.98
C ILE A 568 -28.92 -3.77 22.66
N SER A 569 -28.06 -4.44 23.43
CA SER A 569 -27.78 -5.86 23.19
C SER A 569 -29.10 -6.68 23.31
N SER A 570 -29.22 -7.72 22.52
CA SER A 570 -30.31 -8.69 22.62
C SER A 570 -30.50 -9.22 24.04
N ARG A 571 -29.44 -9.28 24.83
CA ARG A 571 -29.45 -9.62 26.25
C ARG A 571 -30.18 -8.60 27.12
N ALA A 572 -30.01 -7.30 26.84
CA ALA A 572 -30.73 -6.24 27.56
C ALA A 572 -32.23 -6.27 27.29
N LEU A 573 -32.65 -6.86 26.17
CA LEU A 573 -34.06 -7.14 25.83
C LEU A 573 -34.55 -8.48 26.35
N GLY A 574 -33.74 -9.22 27.11
CA GLY A 574 -34.10 -10.55 27.64
C GLY A 574 -34.08 -11.67 26.60
N ILE A 575 -33.37 -11.47 25.47
CA ILE A 575 -33.25 -12.43 24.37
C ILE A 575 -32.07 -13.33 24.61
N GLN A 576 -32.25 -14.67 24.53
CA GLN A 576 -31.15 -15.62 24.71
C GLN A 576 -30.23 -15.74 23.48
N PRO A 577 -28.91 -15.99 23.66
CA PRO A 577 -27.95 -15.87 22.59
C PRO A 577 -27.81 -17.06 21.64
N PHE A 578 -28.70 -18.08 21.64
CA PHE A 578 -28.57 -19.28 20.83
C PHE A 578 -29.33 -19.25 19.50
N SER A 579 -28.73 -19.85 18.47
CA SER A 579 -29.17 -19.78 17.08
C SER A 579 -30.52 -20.42 16.75
N THR A 580 -30.98 -21.43 17.52
CA THR A 580 -32.32 -22.06 17.41
C THR A 580 -33.46 -21.10 17.75
N GLU A 581 -33.14 -19.93 18.29
CA GLU A 581 -34.11 -18.93 18.72
C GLU A 581 -34.00 -17.61 17.92
N THR A 582 -33.32 -17.63 16.76
CA THR A 582 -33.13 -16.42 15.94
C THR A 582 -34.45 -15.76 15.56
N GLU A 583 -35.39 -16.54 15.11
CA GLU A 583 -36.74 -16.03 14.77
C GLU A 583 -37.50 -15.47 15.99
N ALA A 584 -37.38 -16.12 17.16
CA ALA A 584 -37.97 -15.63 18.39
C ALA A 584 -37.31 -14.31 18.85
N ALA A 585 -36.01 -14.22 18.71
CA ALA A 585 -35.23 -13.02 19.00
C ALA A 585 -35.62 -11.87 18.04
N PHE A 586 -35.75 -12.19 16.76
CA PHE A 586 -36.19 -11.22 15.75
C PHE A 586 -37.61 -10.72 16.03
N MET A 587 -38.53 -11.61 16.32
CA MET A 587 -39.91 -11.26 16.65
C MET A 587 -40.00 -10.28 17.83
N LYS A 588 -39.22 -10.52 18.90
CA LYS A 588 -39.15 -9.60 20.05
C LYS A 588 -38.58 -8.24 19.67
N ASN A 589 -37.50 -8.20 18.92
CA ASN A 589 -36.91 -6.96 18.44
C ASN A 589 -37.82 -6.19 17.52
N LEU A 590 -38.50 -6.88 16.60
CA LEU A 590 -39.46 -6.27 15.66
C LEU A 590 -40.67 -5.69 16.39
N THR A 591 -41.24 -6.45 17.35
CA THR A 591 -42.33 -5.98 18.18
C THR A 591 -41.93 -4.73 18.96
N HIS A 592 -40.78 -4.81 19.64
CA HIS A 592 -40.28 -3.68 20.43
C HIS A 592 -39.97 -2.45 19.55
N ALA A 593 -39.45 -2.64 18.34
CA ALA A 593 -39.20 -1.55 17.41
C ALA A 593 -40.47 -0.87 16.94
N LEU A 594 -41.54 -1.65 16.57
CA LEU A 594 -42.83 -1.11 16.18
C LEU A 594 -43.53 -0.35 17.31
N GLU A 595 -43.34 -0.78 18.56
CA GLU A 595 -43.88 -0.09 19.74
C GLU A 595 -43.15 1.22 20.08
N ASN A 596 -41.87 1.32 19.75
CA ASN A 596 -41.00 2.47 20.05
C ASN A 596 -40.85 3.47 18.92
N ILE A 597 -41.37 3.21 17.75
CA ILE A 597 -41.50 4.18 16.67
C ILE A 597 -42.87 4.92 16.87
N TRP A 598 -42.79 6.25 17.02
CA TRP A 598 -43.99 7.05 17.29
C TRP A 598 -45.09 6.90 16.22
N LEU A 599 -44.71 6.68 14.96
CA LEU A 599 -45.63 6.53 13.82
C LEU A 599 -46.39 5.20 13.82
N THR A 600 -45.85 4.15 14.43
CA THR A 600 -46.34 2.77 14.32
C THR A 600 -46.96 2.23 15.62
N ARG A 601 -46.77 2.94 16.70
CA ARG A 601 -47.20 2.51 18.04
C ARG A 601 -48.70 2.11 18.07
N ASN A 602 -48.96 0.86 18.48
CA ASN A 602 -50.29 0.24 18.56
C ASN A 602 -51.07 0.10 17.24
N LYS A 603 -50.46 0.39 16.09
CA LYS A 603 -51.17 0.35 14.79
C LYS A 603 -50.97 -0.96 14.04
N TYR A 604 -49.93 -1.73 14.38
CA TYR A 604 -49.53 -2.91 13.62
C TYR A 604 -49.52 -4.16 14.48
N THR A 605 -49.75 -5.31 13.82
CA THR A 605 -49.54 -6.67 14.36
C THR A 605 -48.52 -7.42 13.50
N ILE A 606 -47.91 -8.41 14.11
CA ILE A 606 -46.90 -9.28 13.44
C ILE A 606 -47.41 -10.71 13.53
N HIS A 607 -47.48 -11.37 12.39
CA HIS A 607 -47.77 -12.80 12.32
C HIS A 607 -46.55 -13.54 11.80
N LYS A 608 -46.28 -14.72 12.38
CA LYS A 608 -45.17 -15.58 12.05
C LYS A 608 -45.60 -16.73 11.14
N GLU A 609 -44.74 -17.19 10.23
CA GLU A 609 -44.97 -18.33 9.36
C GLU A 609 -46.27 -18.26 8.54
N VAL A 610 -46.53 -17.13 7.94
CA VAL A 610 -47.78 -16.86 7.23
C VAL A 610 -47.71 -17.43 5.80
N ALA A 611 -48.68 -18.29 5.42
CA ALA A 611 -48.76 -18.82 4.06
C ALA A 611 -48.95 -17.69 3.02
N ILE A 612 -48.26 -17.77 1.89
CA ILE A 612 -48.37 -16.76 0.82
C ILE A 612 -49.84 -16.62 0.35
N SER A 613 -50.55 -17.72 0.23
CA SER A 613 -51.98 -17.77 -0.13
C SER A 613 -52.92 -17.17 0.93
N GLN A 614 -52.48 -16.94 2.17
CA GLN A 614 -53.22 -16.21 3.20
C GLN A 614 -53.01 -14.69 3.13
N VAL A 615 -51.84 -14.28 2.57
CA VAL A 615 -51.50 -12.87 2.38
C VAL A 615 -52.15 -12.32 1.11
N PHE A 616 -52.12 -13.11 0.02
CA PHE A 616 -52.64 -12.74 -1.29
C PHE A 616 -53.80 -13.66 -1.67
N HIS A 617 -54.85 -13.10 -2.29
CA HIS A 617 -56.00 -13.87 -2.69
C HIS A 617 -55.88 -14.57 -4.04
N ASP A 618 -55.08 -14.00 -4.96
CA ASP A 618 -54.99 -14.47 -6.34
C ASP A 618 -53.52 -14.84 -6.69
N ASN A 619 -53.31 -15.99 -7.33
CA ASN A 619 -52.01 -16.40 -7.83
C ASN A 619 -51.71 -15.77 -9.21
N VAL A 620 -51.30 -14.51 -9.21
CA VAL A 620 -51.03 -13.72 -10.44
C VAL A 620 -49.83 -14.22 -11.19
N THR A 621 -48.83 -14.81 -10.50
CA THR A 621 -47.58 -15.31 -11.11
C THR A 621 -47.67 -16.72 -11.62
N TYR A 622 -48.80 -17.44 -11.37
CA TYR A 622 -49.00 -18.85 -11.68
C TYR A 622 -47.93 -19.77 -11.10
N ASP A 623 -47.32 -19.38 -9.98
CA ASP A 623 -46.23 -20.13 -9.34
C ASP A 623 -46.80 -21.13 -8.30
N ASN A 624 -46.29 -22.35 -8.28
CA ASN A 624 -46.66 -23.37 -7.31
C ASN A 624 -46.24 -22.96 -5.87
N LEU A 625 -45.22 -22.14 -5.71
CA LEU A 625 -44.78 -21.62 -4.43
C LEU A 625 -45.85 -20.78 -3.74
N PHE A 626 -46.75 -20.18 -4.50
CA PHE A 626 -47.92 -19.43 -3.95
C PHE A 626 -48.75 -20.27 -2.96
N TYR A 627 -48.96 -21.56 -3.22
CA TYR A 627 -49.74 -22.44 -2.36
C TYR A 627 -48.93 -23.14 -1.29
N MET A 628 -47.63 -23.36 -1.51
CA MET A 628 -46.79 -24.14 -0.61
C MET A 628 -45.81 -23.28 0.21
N GLY A 629 -45.56 -22.05 -0.24
CA GLY A 629 -44.61 -21.13 0.40
C GLY A 629 -45.20 -20.39 1.61
N ARG A 630 -44.29 -19.97 2.50
CA ARG A 630 -44.63 -19.13 3.67
C ARG A 630 -43.63 -18.02 3.78
N PHE A 631 -44.06 -16.89 4.32
CA PHE A 631 -43.19 -15.81 4.78
C PHE A 631 -42.84 -16.04 6.26
N ASP A 632 -41.61 -15.75 6.65
CA ASP A 632 -41.22 -15.90 8.05
C ASP A 632 -42.03 -14.95 8.94
N PHE A 633 -42.19 -13.70 8.51
CA PHE A 633 -43.03 -12.72 9.20
C PHE A 633 -43.80 -11.85 8.21
N VAL A 634 -45.00 -11.47 8.59
CA VAL A 634 -45.80 -10.48 7.87
C VAL A 634 -46.34 -9.45 8.88
N VAL A 635 -46.15 -8.17 8.55
CA VAL A 635 -46.67 -7.05 9.36
C VAL A 635 -48.00 -6.58 8.79
N TYR A 636 -48.99 -6.50 9.64
CA TYR A 636 -50.35 -6.09 9.31
C TYR A 636 -50.71 -4.77 9.97
N GLU A 637 -51.43 -3.92 9.26
CA GLU A 637 -52.05 -2.72 9.81
C GLU A 637 -53.44 -3.03 10.39
N LYS A 638 -53.69 -2.62 11.61
CA LYS A 638 -55.00 -2.77 12.28
C LYS A 638 -56.01 -1.76 11.73
N ARG A 639 -57.06 -2.23 11.09
CA ARG A 639 -58.19 -1.39 10.65
C ARG A 639 -59.50 -1.83 11.29
N GLY A 640 -59.71 -1.39 12.52
CA GLY A 640 -60.90 -1.78 13.32
C GLY A 640 -60.85 -3.27 13.72
N LYS A 641 -61.72 -4.10 13.12
CA LYS A 641 -61.76 -5.56 13.35
C LYS A 641 -60.99 -6.37 12.30
N SER A 642 -60.48 -5.74 11.24
CA SER A 642 -59.69 -6.37 10.17
C SER A 642 -58.22 -5.99 10.24
N GLU A 643 -57.37 -6.84 9.70
CA GLU A 643 -55.93 -6.61 9.55
C GLU A 643 -55.58 -6.66 8.06
N LEU A 644 -54.80 -5.71 7.57
CA LEU A 644 -54.35 -5.66 6.19
C LEU A 644 -52.84 -5.88 6.12
N PRO A 645 -52.32 -6.79 5.29
CA PRO A 645 -50.90 -7.01 5.15
C PRO A 645 -50.20 -5.78 4.55
N VAL A 646 -49.09 -5.39 5.10
CA VAL A 646 -48.33 -4.18 4.72
C VAL A 646 -47.02 -4.53 4.06
N PHE A 647 -46.23 -5.38 4.69
CA PHE A 647 -45.00 -5.92 4.12
C PHE A 647 -44.64 -7.27 4.76
N ALA A 648 -43.88 -8.05 4.03
CA ALA A 648 -43.32 -9.32 4.52
C ALA A 648 -41.82 -9.17 4.88
N ILE A 649 -41.34 -10.02 5.77
CA ILE A 649 -39.94 -10.10 6.17
C ILE A 649 -39.49 -11.55 6.08
N GLU A 650 -38.31 -11.77 5.48
CA GLU A 650 -37.60 -13.03 5.42
C GLU A 650 -36.29 -12.93 6.21
N LEU A 651 -35.96 -13.99 6.93
CA LEU A 651 -34.70 -14.12 7.63
C LEU A 651 -33.74 -15.01 6.81
N ASP A 652 -32.76 -14.40 6.16
CA ASP A 652 -31.84 -15.10 5.28
C ASP A 652 -30.67 -15.71 6.08
N GLY A 653 -30.56 -17.03 6.09
CA GLY A 653 -29.43 -17.79 6.61
C GLY A 653 -28.33 -18.00 5.53
N LYS A 654 -27.27 -18.72 5.89
CA LYS A 654 -26.20 -19.06 4.93
C LYS A 654 -26.72 -19.85 3.72
N GLU A 655 -27.74 -20.65 3.90
CA GLU A 655 -28.35 -21.48 2.86
C GLU A 655 -28.92 -20.65 1.70
N HIS A 656 -29.40 -19.43 1.97
CA HIS A 656 -29.90 -18.50 0.95
C HIS A 656 -28.79 -17.99 0.00
N PHE A 657 -27.52 -18.14 0.37
CA PHE A 657 -26.39 -17.74 -0.47
C PHE A 657 -25.67 -18.90 -1.15
N GLU A 658 -25.73 -20.10 -0.54
CA GLU A 658 -24.97 -21.27 -0.97
C GLU A 658 -25.82 -22.25 -1.79
N ASP A 659 -27.14 -22.36 -1.52
CA ASP A 659 -28.03 -23.31 -2.18
C ASP A 659 -28.82 -22.66 -3.32
N GLU A 660 -28.71 -23.24 -4.51
CA GLU A 660 -29.36 -22.74 -5.74
C GLU A 660 -30.90 -22.89 -5.68
N VAL A 661 -31.40 -23.93 -5.01
CA VAL A 661 -32.85 -24.17 -4.84
C VAL A 661 -33.45 -23.13 -3.89
N VAL A 662 -32.74 -22.77 -2.85
CA VAL A 662 -33.15 -21.72 -1.90
C VAL A 662 -33.17 -20.38 -2.60
N ARG A 663 -32.14 -20.03 -3.37
CA ARG A 663 -32.08 -18.79 -4.17
C ARG A 663 -33.23 -18.68 -5.18
N GLU A 664 -33.59 -19.78 -5.81
CA GLU A 664 -34.71 -19.78 -6.75
C GLU A 664 -36.04 -19.54 -6.05
N ARG A 665 -36.30 -20.16 -4.88
CA ARG A 665 -37.48 -19.87 -4.05
C ARG A 665 -37.53 -18.42 -3.61
N ASP A 666 -36.39 -17.85 -3.25
CA ASP A 666 -36.28 -16.45 -2.87
C ASP A 666 -36.63 -15.51 -4.01
N ARG A 667 -36.18 -15.82 -5.21
CA ARG A 667 -36.54 -15.10 -6.43
C ARG A 667 -38.03 -15.15 -6.67
N GLN A 668 -38.65 -16.34 -6.58
CA GLN A 668 -40.07 -16.54 -6.75
C GLN A 668 -40.91 -15.77 -5.70
N LYS A 669 -40.51 -15.78 -4.41
CA LYS A 669 -41.17 -14.96 -3.37
C LYS A 669 -41.11 -13.47 -3.71
N ASN A 670 -39.97 -12.98 -4.17
CA ASN A 670 -39.79 -11.59 -4.57
C ASN A 670 -40.69 -11.22 -5.76
N GLU A 671 -40.80 -12.09 -6.76
CA GLU A 671 -41.68 -11.90 -7.94
C GLU A 671 -43.16 -11.88 -7.53
N ILE A 672 -43.61 -12.79 -6.63
CA ILE A 672 -44.96 -12.81 -6.11
C ILE A 672 -45.28 -11.52 -5.37
N CYS A 673 -44.41 -11.09 -4.46
CA CYS A 673 -44.59 -9.84 -3.74
C CYS A 673 -44.65 -8.61 -4.65
N LYS A 674 -43.79 -8.56 -5.67
CA LYS A 674 -43.73 -7.50 -6.69
C LYS A 674 -45.03 -7.46 -7.51
N ALA A 675 -45.58 -8.62 -7.92
CA ALA A 675 -46.83 -8.72 -8.66
C ALA A 675 -48.02 -8.21 -7.85
N HIS A 676 -47.98 -8.37 -6.54
CA HIS A 676 -49.00 -7.89 -5.61
C HIS A 676 -48.71 -6.52 -5.00
N HIS A 677 -47.73 -5.78 -5.49
CA HIS A 677 -47.28 -4.46 -5.00
C HIS A 677 -47.01 -4.44 -3.50
N MET A 678 -46.58 -5.55 -2.92
CA MET A 678 -46.18 -5.63 -1.52
C MET A 678 -44.65 -5.70 -1.42
N GLN A 679 -44.07 -4.96 -0.49
CA GLN A 679 -42.63 -5.01 -0.25
C GLN A 679 -42.29 -6.24 0.59
N ILE A 680 -41.17 -6.91 0.21
CA ILE A 680 -40.51 -7.92 1.02
C ILE A 680 -39.19 -7.37 1.52
N ILE A 681 -38.93 -7.47 2.81
CA ILE A 681 -37.71 -7.02 3.46
C ILE A 681 -36.90 -8.26 3.82
N ARG A 682 -35.67 -8.34 3.36
CA ARG A 682 -34.78 -9.44 3.69
C ARG A 682 -33.80 -9.02 4.76
N VAL A 683 -33.73 -9.79 5.84
CA VAL A 683 -32.84 -9.55 6.96
C VAL A 683 -31.97 -10.77 7.17
N GLU A 684 -30.67 -10.59 7.03
CA GLU A 684 -29.73 -11.67 7.31
C GLU A 684 -29.79 -12.08 8.79
N ASN A 685 -29.71 -13.38 9.07
CA ASN A 685 -29.77 -13.96 10.42
C ASN A 685 -28.77 -13.32 11.40
N SER A 686 -27.62 -12.86 10.91
CA SER A 686 -26.62 -12.12 11.69
C SER A 686 -27.14 -10.78 12.25
N TYR A 687 -28.14 -10.16 11.58
CA TYR A 687 -28.74 -8.88 11.97
C TYR A 687 -30.08 -9.06 12.71
N ALA A 688 -30.66 -10.26 12.71
CA ALA A 688 -31.95 -10.55 13.33
C ALA A 688 -32.03 -10.21 14.84
N ARG A 689 -30.87 -10.18 15.50
CA ARG A 689 -30.74 -9.86 16.94
C ARG A 689 -30.40 -8.40 17.22
N ARG A 690 -30.28 -7.55 16.19
CA ARG A 690 -29.86 -6.15 16.34
C ARG A 690 -31.04 -5.21 16.31
N TYR A 691 -31.47 -4.77 17.49
CA TYR A 691 -32.62 -3.89 17.67
C TYR A 691 -32.52 -2.60 16.83
N HIS A 692 -31.38 -1.89 16.87
CA HIS A 692 -31.25 -0.63 16.15
C HIS A 692 -31.35 -0.81 14.63
N TYR A 693 -30.73 -1.83 14.07
CA TYR A 693 -30.81 -2.15 12.65
C TYR A 693 -32.28 -2.39 12.21
N ILE A 694 -33.05 -3.19 13.00
CA ILE A 694 -34.46 -3.46 12.73
C ILE A 694 -35.26 -2.18 12.82
N LYS A 695 -34.99 -1.33 13.81
CA LYS A 695 -35.66 -0.03 13.98
C LYS A 695 -35.36 0.92 12.81
N GLU A 696 -34.14 0.95 12.30
CA GLU A 696 -33.76 1.76 11.13
C GLU A 696 -34.46 1.30 9.86
N ILE A 697 -34.48 -0.01 9.57
CA ILE A 697 -35.23 -0.56 8.43
C ILE A 697 -36.69 -0.16 8.48
N LEU A 698 -37.32 -0.24 9.66
CA LEU A 698 -38.70 0.17 9.84
C LEU A 698 -38.91 1.68 9.66
N ASN A 699 -38.01 2.50 10.18
CA ASN A 699 -38.03 3.94 9.97
C ASN A 699 -37.94 4.30 8.49
N ASP A 700 -37.00 3.68 7.76
CA ASP A 700 -36.84 3.88 6.32
C ASP A 700 -38.08 3.44 5.53
N TYR A 701 -38.64 2.30 5.88
CA TYR A 701 -39.86 1.82 5.25
C TYR A 701 -41.01 2.81 5.43
N PHE A 702 -41.31 3.22 6.68
CA PHE A 702 -42.40 4.11 6.97
C PHE A 702 -42.19 5.57 6.56
N ALA A 703 -40.95 5.98 6.35
CA ALA A 703 -40.61 7.28 5.76
C ALA A 703 -40.86 7.31 4.24
N LYS A 704 -40.60 6.20 3.53
CA LYS A 704 -40.83 6.06 2.07
C LYS A 704 -42.31 5.80 1.73
N ALA A 705 -43.08 5.24 2.64
CA ALA A 705 -44.53 4.95 2.48
C ALA A 705 -45.43 6.18 2.67
N ARG A 706 -44.86 7.33 2.98
CA ARG A 706 -45.48 8.65 2.98
C ARG A 706 -45.28 9.38 1.67
#